data_1dd02cce8357f848a70eacb993bc2a7f
#
_entry.id   1dd02cce8357f848a70eacb993bc2a7f
#
_cell.length_a   1.000
_cell.length_b   1.000
_cell.length_c   1.000
_cell.angle_alpha   90.00
_cell.angle_beta   90.00
_cell.angle_gamma   90.00
#
_symmetry.space_group_name_H-M   'P 1'
#
loop_
_entity.id
_entity.type
_entity.pdbx_description
1 polymer ?
#
loop_
_entity_poly.entity_id
_entity_poly.type
_entity_poly.pdbx_seq_one_letter_code
_entity_poly.pdbx_strand_id
1 'polypeptide(L)'
;MTDSATYRQPYTAKVFDEILTMRPDTPILDCIASPDDLKALTNDQLIQLADELRAYLLYSTGVSGGHFGANLGVVELTIALHAVLNTPYDKLVWDVGHQAYAHKVLTGRRERLPSIRSKDGLTAFPEREESQYDTFGVGHSSTSISAALGMSLAARLLGENRTVAAVIGDGAMTGGMAFEAMNDAVQQNADLLVILNDNDMSISAAIGGFSRHLAKLWQRGLAMDIDKHGNILMVKRTISSDDRRIRHYLHMANGAFEDVSSRLPSKISEKISELFHGVTSSPLPDKIAEKIGDKLFADNLFKAIGFTYLGPYDGHDLPKLIQVLERAKQLKGAILIHVHTIKGKGFLPAEADPIGYHAIGKLPKAGKNQAPTSAPTAKKYSQIFGDWLLHWANIDERLVAITPAMAEGSGMVEYATKYPKRFFDVAIAEQHAVTLAAGMATSGKIKPVVAIYSTFLQRGYDQLIHDVALQNLDVTFAIDRAGLVGEDGATHAGVFDLAFLRCVPNVIIAAPSDEHECYQLLNTCYQYDGVAAVRYPRGVGVGRKVDMTDEHYPIGRANVVWQSSNFDTKSTKKLAVLSFGTRLKDALTAAQRLSESQAITCIVVDMRWVKPLDEALILRLLEMGVTHIATVEEHQITGGAGSAVNEFIVSLQALVKLLNIGIKDAFIHHASHEEQLLYCRLDTDGIYQSLSNLIIKN
;
A
#
# COMPACT_ATOMS: atom_id res chain seq x y z
N MET A 1 21.37 16.75 56.69
CA MET A 1 21.12 15.41 56.13
C MET A 1 21.11 15.59 54.63
N THR A 2 22.19 15.20 54.01
CA THR A 2 22.47 15.39 52.60
C THR A 2 21.71 14.35 51.78
N ASP A 3 20.77 14.83 50.96
CA ASP A 3 20.04 13.99 50.00
C ASP A 3 21.02 13.60 48.86
N SER A 4 21.49 12.33 48.90
CA SER A 4 22.30 11.78 47.83
C SER A 4 21.37 11.45 46.66
N ALA A 5 21.31 12.36 45.72
CA ALA A 5 20.74 12.08 44.39
C ALA A 5 21.55 10.94 43.78
N THR A 6 21.01 9.72 43.83
CA THR A 6 21.53 8.55 43.10
C THR A 6 21.46 8.89 41.62
N TYR A 7 22.60 9.11 41.01
CA TYR A 7 22.79 9.23 39.57
C TYR A 7 22.37 7.89 38.94
N ARG A 8 21.11 7.78 38.53
CA ARG A 8 20.68 6.64 37.72
C ARG A 8 21.33 6.77 36.34
N GLN A 9 22.09 5.77 35.94
CA GLN A 9 22.58 5.69 34.55
C GLN A 9 21.39 5.77 33.62
N PRO A 10 21.49 6.53 32.50
CA PRO A 10 20.43 6.59 31.53
C PRO A 10 20.17 5.18 30.98
N TYR A 11 18.89 4.79 30.91
CA TYR A 11 18.46 3.55 30.32
C TYR A 11 18.95 3.45 28.89
N THR A 12 19.69 2.40 28.55
CA THR A 12 20.15 2.13 27.19
C THR A 12 19.12 1.22 26.52
N ALA A 13 18.45 1.73 25.48
CA ALA A 13 17.47 0.97 24.72
C ALA A 13 18.09 -0.31 24.14
N LYS A 14 17.36 -1.41 24.21
CA LYS A 14 17.82 -2.71 23.71
C LYS A 14 17.85 -2.72 22.18
N VAL A 15 18.96 -3.18 21.61
CA VAL A 15 19.19 -3.28 20.17
C VAL A 15 19.34 -4.75 19.79
N PHE A 16 18.75 -5.13 18.67
CA PHE A 16 18.72 -6.49 18.14
C PHE A 16 19.44 -6.54 16.79
N ASP A 17 20.11 -7.65 16.51
CA ASP A 17 20.81 -7.96 15.25
C ASP A 17 20.19 -9.18 14.54
N GLU A 18 19.39 -9.98 15.27
CA GLU A 18 18.70 -11.16 14.74
C GLU A 18 17.20 -11.12 15.03
N ILE A 19 16.39 -11.72 14.15
CA ILE A 19 14.97 -11.93 14.39
C ILE A 19 14.79 -13.08 15.39
N LEU A 20 14.02 -12.83 16.44
CA LEU A 20 13.80 -13.80 17.51
C LEU A 20 12.97 -15.00 17.02
N THR A 21 13.48 -16.20 17.23
CA THR A 21 12.80 -17.46 16.86
C THR A 21 11.96 -18.06 18.00
N MET A 22 12.18 -17.59 19.23
CA MET A 22 11.41 -17.97 20.41
C MET A 22 10.74 -16.73 21.02
N ARG A 23 9.57 -16.96 21.66
CA ARG A 23 8.86 -15.90 22.36
C ARG A 23 9.79 -15.30 23.44
N PRO A 24 10.03 -13.98 23.42
CA PRO A 24 10.82 -13.31 24.42
C PRO A 24 10.12 -13.28 25.78
N ASP A 25 10.89 -13.15 26.86
CA ASP A 25 10.37 -12.80 28.18
C ASP A 25 9.97 -11.32 28.20
N THR A 26 8.71 -11.04 28.53
CA THR A 26 8.07 -9.71 28.41
C THR A 26 7.22 -9.42 29.66
N PRO A 27 7.82 -9.31 30.86
CA PRO A 27 7.10 -9.27 32.12
C PRO A 27 6.14 -8.07 32.27
N ILE A 28 6.48 -6.88 31.71
CA ILE A 28 5.58 -5.73 31.73
C ILE A 28 4.49 -5.90 30.65
N LEU A 29 4.87 -6.24 29.42
CA LEU A 29 3.93 -6.43 28.32
C LEU A 29 2.93 -7.54 28.62
N ASP A 30 3.33 -8.59 29.33
CA ASP A 30 2.45 -9.69 29.72
C ASP A 30 1.35 -9.28 30.72
N CYS A 31 1.54 -8.18 31.43
CA CYS A 31 0.55 -7.58 32.31
C CYS A 31 -0.42 -6.62 31.58
N ILE A 32 -0.16 -6.26 30.31
CA ILE A 32 -1.01 -5.35 29.53
C ILE A 32 -2.13 -6.14 28.84
N ALA A 33 -3.35 -5.96 29.29
CA ALA A 33 -4.54 -6.51 28.67
C ALA A 33 -5.29 -5.47 27.80
N SER A 34 -5.17 -4.18 28.17
CA SER A 34 -5.82 -3.07 27.50
C SER A 34 -4.97 -1.79 27.59
N PRO A 35 -5.27 -0.74 26.77
CA PRO A 35 -4.60 0.54 26.88
C PRO A 35 -4.70 1.21 28.26
N ASP A 36 -5.72 0.93 29.04
CA ASP A 36 -5.87 1.52 30.37
C ASP A 36 -4.77 1.08 31.35
N ASP A 37 -4.20 -0.11 31.15
CA ASP A 37 -3.11 -0.62 31.99
C ASP A 37 -1.83 0.22 31.83
N LEU A 38 -1.65 0.88 30.69
CA LEU A 38 -0.50 1.77 30.42
C LEU A 38 -0.49 3.01 31.32
N LYS A 39 -1.67 3.50 31.72
CA LYS A 39 -1.81 4.70 32.53
C LYS A 39 -1.31 4.55 33.96
N ALA A 40 -1.18 3.29 34.42
CA ALA A 40 -0.66 2.97 35.74
C ALA A 40 0.87 2.84 35.78
N LEU A 41 1.53 2.79 34.61
CA LEU A 41 2.97 2.58 34.51
C LEU A 41 3.76 3.87 34.72
N THR A 42 4.92 3.76 35.35
CA THR A 42 5.90 4.84 35.45
C THR A 42 6.62 5.03 34.10
N ASN A 43 7.27 6.18 33.92
CA ASN A 43 8.06 6.45 32.72
C ASN A 43 9.13 5.36 32.48
N ASP A 44 9.83 4.90 33.54
CA ASP A 44 10.84 3.85 33.42
C ASP A 44 10.21 2.52 32.95
N GLN A 45 9.02 2.19 33.46
CA GLN A 45 8.29 0.99 33.01
C GLN A 45 7.77 1.12 31.56
N LEU A 46 7.34 2.30 31.13
CA LEU A 46 6.92 2.54 29.75
C LEU A 46 8.12 2.43 28.78
N ILE A 47 9.31 2.87 29.18
CA ILE A 47 10.54 2.72 28.39
C ILE A 47 10.92 1.23 28.29
N GLN A 48 10.85 0.48 29.40
CA GLN A 48 11.08 -0.97 29.38
C GLN A 48 10.02 -1.68 28.50
N LEU A 49 8.75 -1.28 28.60
CA LEU A 49 7.68 -1.81 27.75
C LEU A 49 7.97 -1.62 26.25
N ALA A 50 8.59 -0.50 25.85
CA ALA A 50 8.96 -0.27 24.46
C ALA A 50 9.96 -1.33 23.95
N ASP A 51 10.94 -1.71 24.75
CA ASP A 51 11.89 -2.77 24.40
C ASP A 51 11.25 -4.16 24.38
N GLU A 52 10.38 -4.46 25.34
CA GLU A 52 9.64 -5.73 25.38
C GLU A 52 8.69 -5.85 24.17
N LEU A 53 7.96 -4.79 23.86
CA LEU A 53 7.07 -4.75 22.70
C LEU A 53 7.84 -4.90 21.39
N ARG A 54 9.00 -4.25 21.25
CA ARG A 54 9.87 -4.40 20.08
C ARG A 54 10.37 -5.84 19.93
N ALA A 55 10.83 -6.46 21.03
CA ALA A 55 11.23 -7.88 21.04
C ALA A 55 10.07 -8.79 20.61
N TYR A 56 8.87 -8.53 21.13
CA TYR A 56 7.67 -9.31 20.78
C TYR A 56 7.26 -9.15 19.31
N LEU A 57 7.38 -7.95 18.75
CA LEU A 57 7.14 -7.69 17.32
C LEU A 57 8.15 -8.44 16.45
N LEU A 58 9.45 -8.45 16.81
CA LEU A 58 10.48 -9.20 16.09
C LEU A 58 10.15 -10.70 16.04
N TYR A 59 9.78 -11.28 17.19
CA TYR A 59 9.36 -12.67 17.30
C TYR A 59 8.12 -12.95 16.44
N SER A 60 7.04 -12.19 16.64
CA SER A 60 5.74 -12.46 16.04
C SER A 60 5.78 -12.34 14.51
N THR A 61 6.45 -11.30 13.98
CA THR A 61 6.60 -11.11 12.54
C THR A 61 7.58 -12.11 11.92
N GLY A 62 8.55 -12.60 12.66
CA GLY A 62 9.38 -13.73 12.24
C GLY A 62 8.55 -15.01 12.01
N VAL A 63 7.54 -15.26 12.85
CA VAL A 63 6.63 -16.41 12.73
C VAL A 63 5.64 -16.25 11.57
N SER A 64 5.03 -15.07 11.46
CA SER A 64 3.92 -14.82 10.52
C SER A 64 4.35 -14.25 9.16
N GLY A 65 5.50 -13.60 9.09
CA GLY A 65 5.79 -12.61 8.05
C GLY A 65 4.95 -11.35 8.24
N GLY A 66 5.14 -10.36 7.38
CA GLY A 66 4.31 -9.15 7.36
C GLY A 66 5.10 -7.85 7.30
N HIS A 67 4.43 -6.70 7.50
CA HIS A 67 5.06 -5.40 7.56
C HIS A 67 5.99 -5.32 8.79
N PHE A 68 7.21 -4.86 8.58
CA PHE A 68 8.25 -5.02 9.59
C PHE A 68 8.85 -3.70 10.06
N GLY A 69 9.65 -3.04 9.23
CA GLY A 69 10.40 -1.84 9.64
C GLY A 69 9.51 -0.69 10.11
N ALA A 70 8.34 -0.51 9.49
CA ALA A 70 7.40 0.54 9.89
C ALA A 70 6.84 0.32 11.30
N ASN A 71 6.58 -0.94 11.70
CA ASN A 71 6.10 -1.27 13.05
C ASN A 71 7.14 -1.02 14.12
N LEU A 72 8.40 -1.34 13.85
CA LEU A 72 9.51 -1.09 14.79
C LEU A 72 9.76 0.41 14.99
N GLY A 73 9.50 1.22 13.96
CA GLY A 73 9.71 2.67 14.01
C GLY A 73 8.70 3.44 14.85
N VAL A 74 7.53 2.87 15.14
CA VAL A 74 6.43 3.58 15.84
C VAL A 74 6.09 2.97 17.21
N VAL A 75 6.96 2.17 17.79
CA VAL A 75 6.71 1.52 19.08
C VAL A 75 6.46 2.57 20.17
N GLU A 76 7.38 3.52 20.37
CA GLU A 76 7.28 4.56 21.38
C GLU A 76 6.07 5.48 21.10
N LEU A 77 5.85 5.85 19.85
CA LEU A 77 4.69 6.65 19.46
C LEU A 77 3.36 5.95 19.78
N THR A 78 3.27 4.64 19.52
CA THR A 78 2.07 3.86 19.82
C THR A 78 1.81 3.77 21.32
N ILE A 79 2.85 3.55 22.13
CA ILE A 79 2.73 3.55 23.59
C ILE A 79 2.27 4.92 24.09
N ALA A 80 2.89 6.01 23.61
CA ALA A 80 2.52 7.37 24.00
C ALA A 80 1.07 7.71 23.69
N LEU A 81 0.60 7.34 22.49
CA LEU A 81 -0.79 7.55 22.08
C LEU A 81 -1.77 6.82 23.00
N HIS A 82 -1.51 5.54 23.31
CA HIS A 82 -2.39 4.75 24.18
C HIS A 82 -2.29 5.10 25.66
N ALA A 83 -1.15 5.62 26.12
CA ALA A 83 -1.01 6.14 27.48
C ALA A 83 -1.81 7.44 27.70
N VAL A 84 -1.95 8.27 26.65
CA VAL A 84 -2.60 9.60 26.74
C VAL A 84 -4.07 9.59 26.34
N LEU A 85 -4.44 8.83 25.30
CA LEU A 85 -5.81 8.78 24.80
C LEU A 85 -6.65 7.76 25.57
N ASN A 86 -7.91 8.10 25.80
CA ASN A 86 -8.90 7.20 26.45
C ASN A 86 -9.57 6.33 25.40
N THR A 87 -8.80 5.51 24.66
CA THR A 87 -9.38 4.59 23.66
C THR A 87 -10.17 3.45 24.36
N PRO A 88 -11.31 3.01 23.81
CA PRO A 88 -11.88 3.34 22.51
C PRO A 88 -12.82 4.56 22.50
N TYR A 89 -13.00 5.28 23.64
CA TYR A 89 -13.83 6.50 23.67
C TYR A 89 -13.21 7.60 22.79
N ASP A 90 -11.95 7.96 23.02
CA ASP A 90 -11.16 8.76 22.10
C ASP A 90 -10.89 7.96 20.82
N LYS A 91 -10.81 8.64 19.67
CA LYS A 91 -10.69 7.98 18.38
C LYS A 91 -9.26 8.11 17.85
N LEU A 92 -8.67 6.95 17.53
CA LEU A 92 -7.34 6.87 16.94
C LEU A 92 -7.45 6.22 15.56
N VAL A 93 -7.15 6.97 14.49
CA VAL A 93 -7.19 6.51 13.11
C VAL A 93 -5.77 6.38 12.57
N TRP A 94 -5.40 5.18 12.14
CA TRP A 94 -4.12 4.92 11.48
C TRP A 94 -4.24 5.10 9.97
N ASP A 95 -3.33 5.84 9.34
CA ASP A 95 -3.27 5.90 7.87
C ASP A 95 -2.57 4.66 7.34
N VAL A 96 -3.08 4.06 6.25
CA VAL A 96 -2.68 2.73 5.75
C VAL A 96 -2.87 1.62 6.80
N GLY A 97 -2.31 1.79 7.99
CA GLY A 97 -2.39 0.85 9.10
C GLY A 97 -1.37 -0.29 9.08
N HIS A 98 -0.43 -0.30 8.13
CA HIS A 98 0.65 -1.29 8.06
C HIS A 98 1.63 -1.21 9.24
N GLN A 99 1.63 -0.10 9.96
CA GLN A 99 2.44 0.17 11.17
C GLN A 99 1.68 -0.11 12.48
N ALA A 100 0.48 -0.69 12.45
CA ALA A 100 -0.41 -0.81 13.60
C ALA A 100 -0.29 -2.14 14.38
N TYR A 101 0.81 -2.90 14.24
CA TYR A 101 0.96 -4.16 14.97
C TYR A 101 1.14 -3.93 16.47
N ALA A 102 1.92 -2.91 16.87
CA ALA A 102 2.03 -2.48 18.25
C ALA A 102 0.67 -2.10 18.85
N HIS A 103 -0.17 -1.39 18.09
CA HIS A 103 -1.55 -1.09 18.46
C HIS A 103 -2.37 -2.36 18.72
N LYS A 104 -2.29 -3.37 17.82
CA LYS A 104 -2.99 -4.65 18.02
C LYS A 104 -2.52 -5.37 19.30
N VAL A 105 -1.22 -5.36 19.58
CA VAL A 105 -0.66 -5.96 20.81
C VAL A 105 -1.22 -5.28 22.06
N LEU A 106 -1.15 -3.96 22.14
CA LEU A 106 -1.57 -3.17 23.30
C LEU A 106 -3.10 -3.14 23.50
N THR A 107 -3.87 -3.56 22.51
CA THR A 107 -5.34 -3.59 22.54
C THR A 107 -5.89 -5.02 22.69
N GLY A 108 -5.15 -5.91 23.38
CA GLY A 108 -5.60 -7.23 23.81
C GLY A 108 -5.46 -8.35 22.78
N ARG A 109 -4.78 -8.10 21.63
CA ARG A 109 -4.60 -9.11 20.56
C ARG A 109 -3.19 -9.71 20.51
N ARG A 110 -2.41 -9.53 21.59
CA ARG A 110 -1.01 -10.00 21.71
C ARG A 110 -0.87 -11.45 21.31
N GLU A 111 -1.59 -12.36 21.95
CA GLU A 111 -1.43 -13.81 21.75
C GLU A 111 -1.83 -14.26 20.32
N ARG A 112 -2.64 -13.46 19.64
CA ARG A 112 -3.06 -13.73 18.27
C ARG A 112 -2.10 -13.12 17.23
N LEU A 113 -1.17 -12.22 17.61
CA LEU A 113 -0.31 -11.55 16.63
C LEU A 113 0.53 -12.50 15.77
N PRO A 114 1.06 -13.65 16.27
CA PRO A 114 1.75 -14.62 15.42
C PRO A 114 0.88 -15.27 14.32
N SER A 115 -0.46 -15.07 14.35
CA SER A 115 -1.38 -15.52 13.31
C SER A 115 -1.75 -14.44 12.29
N ILE A 116 -1.15 -13.25 12.39
CA ILE A 116 -1.47 -12.13 11.50
C ILE A 116 -1.27 -12.53 10.02
N ARG A 117 -2.18 -12.11 9.13
CA ARG A 117 -2.17 -12.42 7.70
C ARG A 117 -2.38 -13.91 7.35
N SER A 118 -2.65 -14.76 8.33
CA SER A 118 -3.01 -16.16 8.10
C SER A 118 -4.52 -16.32 8.14
N LYS A 119 -5.05 -17.34 7.47
CA LYS A 119 -6.48 -17.66 7.50
C LYS A 119 -7.00 -17.74 8.94
N ASP A 120 -8.13 -17.14 9.21
CA ASP A 120 -8.77 -17.05 10.54
C ASP A 120 -7.91 -16.36 11.62
N GLY A 121 -6.77 -15.77 11.23
CA GLY A 121 -5.87 -14.99 12.06
C GLY A 121 -6.24 -13.52 12.15
N LEU A 122 -5.28 -12.68 12.58
CA LEU A 122 -5.46 -11.22 12.57
C LEU A 122 -5.25 -10.66 11.17
N THR A 123 -6.02 -9.63 10.83
CA THR A 123 -5.85 -8.85 9.60
C THR A 123 -4.53 -8.07 9.59
N ALA A 124 -3.98 -7.82 8.39
CA ALA A 124 -2.74 -7.05 8.23
C ALA A 124 -2.88 -5.58 8.69
N PHE A 125 -4.11 -5.07 8.68
CA PHE A 125 -4.46 -3.67 8.93
C PHE A 125 -5.53 -3.58 10.03
N PRO A 126 -5.73 -2.41 10.68
CA PRO A 126 -6.89 -2.19 11.54
C PRO A 126 -8.21 -2.45 10.81
N GLU A 127 -9.10 -3.21 11.46
CA GLU A 127 -10.41 -3.59 10.95
C GLU A 127 -11.47 -3.50 12.06
N ARG A 128 -12.56 -2.78 11.82
CA ARG A 128 -13.58 -2.49 12.83
C ARG A 128 -14.25 -3.74 13.41
N GLU A 129 -14.37 -4.79 12.62
CA GLU A 129 -14.97 -6.06 13.06
C GLU A 129 -14.01 -6.88 13.93
N GLU A 130 -12.69 -6.61 13.84
CA GLU A 130 -11.67 -7.31 14.62
C GLU A 130 -11.58 -6.79 16.07
N SER A 131 -11.76 -5.47 16.27
CA SER A 131 -11.62 -4.85 17.59
C SER A 131 -12.34 -3.51 17.68
N GLN A 132 -12.93 -3.22 18.86
CA GLN A 132 -13.49 -1.90 19.18
C GLN A 132 -12.44 -0.76 19.16
N TYR A 133 -11.17 -1.07 19.27
CA TYR A 133 -10.07 -0.13 19.21
C TYR A 133 -9.68 0.23 17.76
N ASP A 134 -10.09 -0.58 16.79
CA ASP A 134 -9.88 -0.32 15.38
C ASP A 134 -10.98 0.64 14.88
N THR A 135 -10.79 1.91 15.14
CA THR A 135 -11.80 2.97 14.95
C THR A 135 -12.27 3.08 13.51
N PHE A 136 -11.37 2.83 12.55
CA PHE A 136 -11.64 2.89 11.11
C PHE A 136 -10.89 1.78 10.39
N GLY A 137 -11.55 1.11 9.44
CA GLY A 137 -10.93 0.12 8.56
C GLY A 137 -10.01 0.81 7.55
N VAL A 138 -8.77 0.33 7.43
CA VAL A 138 -7.75 0.96 6.59
C VAL A 138 -7.02 -0.07 5.73
N GLY A 139 -6.11 0.40 4.88
CA GLY A 139 -5.35 -0.41 3.92
C GLY A 139 -4.78 0.48 2.81
N HIS A 140 -5.59 1.42 2.32
CA HIS A 140 -5.15 2.47 1.39
C HIS A 140 -4.71 3.72 2.15
N SER A 141 -3.76 4.47 1.58
CA SER A 141 -3.18 5.67 2.18
C SER A 141 -4.10 6.89 2.12
N SER A 142 -3.72 7.92 2.87
CA SER A 142 -4.23 9.30 2.73
C SER A 142 -5.69 9.49 3.15
N THR A 143 -6.30 8.52 3.83
CA THR A 143 -7.72 8.56 4.25
C THR A 143 -7.90 8.99 5.70
N SER A 144 -6.86 8.89 6.53
CA SER A 144 -6.97 9.02 7.99
C SER A 144 -7.44 10.41 8.44
N ILE A 145 -6.94 11.49 7.82
CA ILE A 145 -7.31 12.86 8.20
C ILE A 145 -8.79 13.10 7.89
N SER A 146 -9.27 12.69 6.70
CA SER A 146 -10.70 12.81 6.34
C SER A 146 -11.59 12.03 7.30
N ALA A 147 -11.23 10.76 7.61
CA ALA A 147 -12.00 9.93 8.53
C ALA A 147 -12.03 10.53 9.94
N ALA A 148 -10.89 10.98 10.45
CA ALA A 148 -10.78 11.61 11.75
C ALA A 148 -11.53 12.97 11.80
N LEU A 149 -11.46 13.77 10.74
CA LEU A 149 -12.26 14.99 10.62
C LEU A 149 -13.75 14.69 10.73
N GLY A 150 -14.25 13.72 9.97
CA GLY A 150 -15.64 13.29 10.06
C GLY A 150 -16.06 12.85 11.47
N MET A 151 -15.19 12.13 12.19
CA MET A 151 -15.42 11.72 13.58
C MET A 151 -15.42 12.91 14.54
N SER A 152 -14.52 13.89 14.36
CA SER A 152 -14.48 15.13 15.17
C SER A 152 -15.74 15.95 14.97
N LEU A 153 -16.19 16.12 13.73
CA LEU A 153 -17.43 16.85 13.42
C LEU A 153 -18.66 16.11 13.99
N ALA A 154 -18.71 14.79 13.90
CA ALA A 154 -19.78 14.00 14.49
C ALA A 154 -19.82 14.15 16.03
N ALA A 155 -18.66 14.08 16.70
CA ALA A 155 -18.56 14.27 18.13
C ALA A 155 -19.08 15.67 18.54
N ARG A 156 -18.69 16.72 17.80
CA ARG A 156 -19.18 18.08 18.01
C ARG A 156 -20.71 18.18 17.88
N LEU A 157 -21.29 17.56 16.84
CA LEU A 157 -22.73 17.57 16.62
C LEU A 157 -23.50 16.80 17.70
N LEU A 158 -22.89 15.77 18.27
CA LEU A 158 -23.47 14.96 19.35
C LEU A 158 -23.20 15.55 20.75
N GLY A 159 -22.44 16.65 20.86
CA GLY A 159 -22.04 17.23 22.14
C GLY A 159 -21.07 16.36 22.94
N GLU A 160 -20.33 15.48 22.28
CA GLU A 160 -19.36 14.60 22.92
C GLU A 160 -18.00 15.29 23.06
N ASN A 161 -17.37 15.12 24.22
CA ASN A 161 -16.05 15.67 24.49
C ASN A 161 -14.99 14.57 24.38
N ARG A 162 -14.71 14.13 23.14
CA ARG A 162 -13.68 13.13 22.84
C ARG A 162 -12.56 13.73 22.00
N THR A 163 -11.36 13.23 22.20
CA THR A 163 -10.21 13.54 21.34
C THR A 163 -10.27 12.64 20.11
N VAL A 164 -9.99 13.23 18.95
CA VAL A 164 -9.85 12.48 17.70
C VAL A 164 -8.47 12.72 17.13
N ALA A 165 -7.73 11.64 16.88
CA ALA A 165 -6.35 11.67 16.39
C ALA A 165 -6.20 10.84 15.12
N ALA A 166 -5.48 11.37 14.13
CA ALA A 166 -5.05 10.68 12.92
C ALA A 166 -3.52 10.54 12.93
N VAL A 167 -3.00 9.34 12.73
CA VAL A 167 -1.56 9.08 12.53
C VAL A 167 -1.31 8.82 11.06
N ILE A 168 -0.54 9.69 10.42
CA ILE A 168 -0.25 9.61 8.99
C ILE A 168 1.26 9.66 8.73
N GLY A 169 1.75 8.82 7.83
CA GLY A 169 3.15 8.84 7.39
C GLY A 169 3.42 9.93 6.36
N ASP A 170 4.66 10.37 6.27
CA ASP A 170 5.15 11.35 5.28
C ASP A 170 4.84 10.92 3.83
N GLY A 171 5.02 9.65 3.50
CA GLY A 171 4.63 9.11 2.20
C GLY A 171 3.14 9.21 1.92
N ALA A 172 2.28 8.91 2.89
CA ALA A 172 0.82 8.99 2.74
C ALA A 172 0.32 10.44 2.66
N MET A 173 1.07 11.40 3.21
CA MET A 173 0.79 12.84 3.07
C MET A 173 0.94 13.34 1.63
N THR A 174 1.56 12.60 0.73
CA THR A 174 1.69 13.00 -0.70
C THR A 174 0.41 12.82 -1.50
N GLY A 175 -0.56 12.05 -1.00
CA GLY A 175 -1.86 11.89 -1.64
C GLY A 175 -2.74 13.15 -1.53
N GLY A 176 -3.44 13.50 -2.62
CA GLY A 176 -4.25 14.71 -2.71
C GLY A 176 -5.29 14.83 -1.61
N MET A 177 -5.97 13.72 -1.27
CA MET A 177 -7.01 13.69 -0.24
C MET A 177 -6.53 14.13 1.14
N ALA A 178 -5.24 13.90 1.49
CA ALA A 178 -4.69 14.41 2.74
C ALA A 178 -4.68 15.96 2.78
N PHE A 179 -4.34 16.61 1.67
CA PHE A 179 -4.38 18.07 1.54
C PHE A 179 -5.81 18.60 1.51
N GLU A 180 -6.72 17.95 0.83
CA GLU A 180 -8.16 18.28 0.81
C GLU A 180 -8.72 18.25 2.24
N ALA A 181 -8.42 17.19 2.99
CA ALA A 181 -8.86 17.04 4.37
C ALA A 181 -8.25 18.09 5.32
N MET A 182 -6.97 18.43 5.14
CA MET A 182 -6.34 19.49 5.94
C MET A 182 -6.98 20.86 5.66
N ASN A 183 -7.25 21.16 4.39
CA ASN A 183 -7.92 22.40 4.01
C ASN A 183 -9.31 22.51 4.67
N ASP A 184 -10.10 21.43 4.63
CA ASP A 184 -11.43 21.43 5.22
C ASP A 184 -11.39 21.43 6.76
N ALA A 185 -10.45 20.74 7.40
CA ALA A 185 -10.29 20.72 8.86
C ALA A 185 -10.13 22.12 9.45
N VAL A 186 -9.36 22.98 8.79
CA VAL A 186 -9.18 24.38 9.18
C VAL A 186 -10.45 25.19 8.95
N GLN A 187 -11.10 25.03 7.80
CA GLN A 187 -12.37 25.70 7.47
C GLN A 187 -13.46 25.36 8.48
N GLN A 188 -13.51 24.11 8.92
CA GLN A 188 -14.48 23.63 9.93
C GLN A 188 -14.11 24.03 11.36
N ASN A 189 -12.93 24.59 11.60
CA ASN A 189 -12.38 24.80 12.94
C ASN A 189 -12.53 23.53 13.81
N ALA A 190 -12.09 22.39 13.26
CA ALA A 190 -12.29 21.08 13.87
C ALA A 190 -11.26 20.83 14.97
N ASP A 191 -11.70 20.31 16.12
CA ASP A 191 -10.81 19.82 17.17
C ASP A 191 -10.21 18.47 16.73
N LEU A 192 -9.03 18.52 16.09
CA LEU A 192 -8.39 17.39 15.45
C LEU A 192 -6.89 17.37 15.70
N LEU A 193 -6.37 16.22 16.18
CA LEU A 193 -4.93 15.99 16.27
C LEU A 193 -4.47 15.20 15.04
N VAL A 194 -3.57 15.76 14.24
CA VAL A 194 -2.87 15.06 13.16
C VAL A 194 -1.44 14.81 13.61
N ILE A 195 -1.07 13.54 13.74
CA ILE A 195 0.30 13.11 14.07
C ILE A 195 0.98 12.74 12.75
N LEU A 196 1.87 13.60 12.27
CA LEU A 196 2.71 13.31 11.11
C LEU A 196 3.92 12.51 11.55
N ASN A 197 3.95 11.25 11.20
CA ASN A 197 5.08 10.35 11.40
C ASN A 197 6.03 10.44 10.21
N ASP A 198 7.06 11.26 10.35
CA ASP A 198 8.09 11.48 9.35
C ASP A 198 9.27 10.53 9.59
N ASN A 199 9.56 9.67 8.63
CA ASN A 199 10.69 8.75 8.70
C ASN A 199 11.57 8.77 7.43
N ASP A 200 11.42 9.82 6.60
CA ASP A 200 12.10 10.01 5.31
C ASP A 200 11.91 8.85 4.33
N MET A 201 10.88 8.02 4.53
CA MET A 201 10.65 6.81 3.75
C MET A 201 9.17 6.63 3.45
N SER A 202 8.92 6.27 2.20
CA SER A 202 7.68 5.65 1.76
C SER A 202 7.90 4.12 1.71
N ILE A 203 7.41 3.44 0.68
CA ILE A 203 7.85 2.09 0.31
C ILE A 203 9.32 2.17 -0.15
N SER A 204 9.64 3.14 -1.01
CA SER A 204 10.98 3.57 -1.41
C SER A 204 11.43 4.82 -0.63
N ALA A 205 12.62 5.35 -0.95
CA ALA A 205 13.09 6.63 -0.40
C ALA A 205 12.10 7.75 -0.74
N ALA A 206 11.87 8.65 0.22
CA ALA A 206 10.93 9.75 0.05
C ALA A 206 11.40 10.71 -1.05
N ILE A 207 10.51 11.05 -1.96
CA ILE A 207 10.78 11.89 -3.13
C ILE A 207 9.87 13.12 -3.15
N GLY A 208 10.31 14.15 -3.88
CA GLY A 208 9.50 15.33 -4.18
C GLY A 208 9.75 16.53 -3.26
N GLY A 209 8.98 17.59 -3.52
CA GLY A 209 9.11 18.88 -2.84
C GLY A 209 8.65 18.82 -1.38
N PHE A 210 7.64 18.02 -1.09
CA PHE A 210 7.09 17.87 0.25
C PHE A 210 8.11 17.20 1.20
N SER A 211 8.72 16.11 0.80
CA SER A 211 9.78 15.46 1.58
C SER A 211 10.96 16.40 1.85
N ARG A 212 11.39 17.17 0.84
CA ARG A 212 12.42 18.20 1.03
C ARG A 212 12.00 19.30 2.03
N HIS A 213 10.70 19.64 2.07
CA HIS A 213 10.18 20.58 3.04
C HIS A 213 10.28 20.04 4.48
N LEU A 214 9.87 18.77 4.71
CA LEU A 214 9.98 18.12 6.02
C LEU A 214 11.44 18.02 6.48
N ALA A 215 12.34 17.60 5.60
CA ALA A 215 13.78 17.53 5.87
C ALA A 215 14.34 18.91 6.30
N LYS A 216 13.92 20.00 5.65
CA LYS A 216 14.31 21.36 6.06
C LYS A 216 13.82 21.72 7.46
N LEU A 217 12.58 21.34 7.82
CA LEU A 217 12.04 21.59 9.16
C LEU A 217 12.85 20.84 10.22
N TRP A 218 13.22 19.60 9.92
CA TRP A 218 14.06 18.77 10.81
C TRP A 218 15.46 19.34 10.99
N GLN A 219 16.12 19.77 9.91
CA GLN A 219 17.50 20.29 9.91
C GLN A 219 17.69 21.59 10.68
N ARG A 220 16.63 22.37 10.90
CA ARG A 220 16.71 23.64 11.66
C ARG A 220 17.21 23.50 13.10
N GLY A 221 17.19 22.29 13.65
CA GLY A 221 17.59 22.03 15.04
C GLY A 221 16.70 22.74 16.07
N LEU A 222 15.54 23.21 15.65
CA LEU A 222 14.55 23.94 16.44
C LEU A 222 13.21 23.22 16.34
N ALA A 223 12.39 23.31 17.39
CA ALA A 223 11.03 22.81 17.41
C ALA A 223 10.06 23.86 17.95
N MET A 224 8.83 23.84 17.48
CA MET A 224 7.71 24.53 18.13
C MET A 224 7.18 23.60 19.22
N ASP A 225 7.31 24.00 20.47
CA ASP A 225 6.90 23.21 21.64
C ASP A 225 5.75 23.88 22.38
N ILE A 226 5.08 23.14 23.24
CA ILE A 226 3.98 23.63 24.06
C ILE A 226 4.35 23.56 25.55
N ASP A 227 4.24 24.70 26.28
CA ASP A 227 4.50 24.72 27.70
C ASP A 227 3.32 24.23 28.56
N LYS A 228 3.49 24.21 29.88
CA LYS A 228 2.45 23.78 30.82
C LYS A 228 1.23 24.67 30.88
N HIS A 229 1.29 25.86 30.31
CA HIS A 229 0.22 26.85 30.26
C HIS A 229 -0.49 26.87 28.88
N GLY A 230 -0.07 26.03 27.94
CA GLY A 230 -0.63 26.00 26.59
C GLY A 230 0.01 26.98 25.62
N ASN A 231 1.06 27.71 26.02
CA ASN A 231 1.75 28.64 25.12
C ASN A 231 2.67 27.84 24.17
N ILE A 232 2.70 28.26 22.92
CA ILE A 232 3.58 27.67 21.90
C ILE A 232 4.88 28.44 21.86
N LEU A 233 5.98 27.76 22.13
CA LEU A 233 7.31 28.33 22.26
C LEU A 233 8.27 27.68 21.28
N MET A 234 9.22 28.43 20.77
CA MET A 234 10.32 27.89 20.01
C MET A 234 11.41 27.38 20.97
N VAL A 235 11.80 26.11 20.84
CA VAL A 235 12.84 25.50 21.67
C VAL A 235 13.96 24.95 20.81
N LYS A 236 15.18 24.94 21.35
CA LYS A 236 16.31 24.23 20.73
C LYS A 236 16.12 22.74 20.95
N ARG A 237 16.23 21.96 19.86
CA ARG A 237 16.17 20.51 19.91
C ARG A 237 17.57 19.95 20.19
N THR A 238 17.68 19.03 21.13
CA THR A 238 18.91 18.27 21.34
C THR A 238 19.02 17.25 20.20
N ILE A 239 20.00 17.40 19.33
CA ILE A 239 20.29 16.48 18.24
C ILE A 239 21.30 15.48 18.79
N SER A 240 20.98 14.19 18.77
CA SER A 240 21.94 13.12 19.12
C SER A 240 23.08 13.10 18.11
N SER A 241 24.33 13.01 18.59
CA SER A 241 25.53 12.91 17.73
C SER A 241 25.58 11.62 16.88
N ASP A 242 24.75 10.64 17.21
CA ASP A 242 24.67 9.35 16.49
C ASP A 242 23.71 9.35 15.31
N ASP A 243 23.04 10.45 15.03
CA ASP A 243 22.17 10.57 13.87
C ASP A 243 22.98 10.54 12.57
N ARG A 244 23.20 9.33 12.02
CA ARG A 244 23.99 9.11 10.78
C ARG A 244 23.44 9.89 9.60
N ARG A 245 22.16 10.27 9.61
CA ARG A 245 21.49 11.09 8.58
C ARG A 245 21.96 12.53 8.61
N ILE A 246 22.32 13.06 9.78
CA ILE A 246 22.90 14.41 9.86
C ILE A 246 24.15 14.52 8.98
N ARG A 247 24.97 13.49 8.90
CA ARG A 247 26.17 13.50 8.02
C ARG A 247 25.82 13.49 6.53
N HIS A 248 24.78 12.76 6.13
CA HIS A 248 24.35 12.76 4.74
C HIS A 248 23.68 14.08 4.34
N TYR A 249 22.88 14.65 5.24
CA TYR A 249 22.19 15.91 5.02
C TYR A 249 23.08 17.16 5.26
N LEU A 250 24.07 17.11 6.14
CA LEU A 250 25.03 18.22 6.32
C LEU A 250 25.81 18.51 5.03
N HIS A 251 26.03 17.50 4.19
CA HIS A 251 26.65 17.72 2.88
C HIS A 251 25.73 18.48 1.91
N MET A 252 24.41 18.35 2.06
CA MET A 252 23.42 19.10 1.26
C MET A 252 22.98 20.43 1.92
N ALA A 253 23.13 20.56 3.23
CA ALA A 253 22.61 21.69 4.00
C ALA A 253 23.51 22.93 4.02
N ASN A 254 24.79 22.82 3.70
CA ASN A 254 25.69 23.98 3.66
C ASN A 254 25.18 25.10 2.73
N GLY A 255 24.48 24.75 1.64
CA GLY A 255 23.85 25.74 0.76
C GLY A 255 22.54 26.39 1.32
N ALA A 256 21.81 25.66 2.18
CA ALA A 256 20.51 26.17 2.70
C ALA A 256 20.66 27.08 3.92
N PHE A 257 21.69 26.87 4.74
CA PHE A 257 21.98 27.72 5.91
C PHE A 257 22.49 29.11 5.50
N GLU A 258 23.33 29.18 4.47
CA GLU A 258 23.79 30.45 3.89
C GLU A 258 22.63 31.29 3.32
N ASP A 259 21.62 30.63 2.73
CA ASP A 259 20.44 31.34 2.16
C ASP A 259 19.53 31.94 3.23
N VAL A 260 19.36 31.30 4.39
CA VAL A 260 18.54 31.82 5.51
C VAL A 260 19.28 32.90 6.28
N SER A 261 20.58 32.71 6.54
CA SER A 261 21.38 33.70 7.27
C SER A 261 21.57 35.00 6.50
N SER A 262 21.65 34.93 5.17
CA SER A 262 21.80 36.10 4.29
C SER A 262 20.55 36.99 4.21
N ARG A 263 19.38 36.48 4.57
CA ARG A 263 18.09 37.21 4.54
C ARG A 263 17.73 37.88 5.86
N LEU A 264 18.50 37.66 6.93
CA LEU A 264 18.25 38.22 8.25
C LEU A 264 19.14 39.44 8.53
N PRO A 265 18.66 40.43 9.29
CA PRO A 265 19.50 41.52 9.76
C PRO A 265 20.74 40.98 10.52
N SER A 266 21.91 41.57 10.29
CA SER A 266 23.20 41.06 10.77
C SER A 266 23.23 40.69 12.25
N LYS A 267 22.61 41.51 13.13
CA LYS A 267 22.50 41.23 14.57
C LYS A 267 21.64 40.03 14.94
N ILE A 268 20.71 39.64 14.08
CA ILE A 268 19.86 38.43 14.26
C ILE A 268 20.61 37.22 13.72
N SER A 269 21.30 37.36 12.60
CA SER A 269 22.16 36.33 12.01
C SER A 269 23.31 35.93 12.94
N GLU A 270 23.97 36.94 13.58
CA GLU A 270 25.02 36.69 14.60
C GLU A 270 24.48 35.92 15.83
N LYS A 271 23.34 36.34 16.40
CA LYS A 271 22.72 35.62 17.53
C LYS A 271 22.24 34.22 17.18
N ILE A 272 21.77 34.00 15.96
CA ILE A 272 21.38 32.67 15.49
C ILE A 272 22.64 31.82 15.29
N SER A 273 23.70 32.38 14.74
CA SER A 273 25.00 31.70 14.60
C SER A 273 25.58 31.32 15.97
N GLU A 274 25.50 32.19 16.98
CA GLU A 274 25.90 31.88 18.36
C GLU A 274 25.07 30.77 18.99
N LEU A 275 23.77 30.72 18.72
CA LEU A 275 22.86 29.63 19.14
C LEU A 275 23.23 28.27 18.51
N PHE A 276 23.64 28.28 17.25
CA PHE A 276 24.06 27.08 16.53
C PHE A 276 25.47 26.60 16.92
N HIS A 277 26.36 27.49 17.35
CA HIS A 277 27.73 27.14 17.76
C HIS A 277 27.91 26.82 19.24
N GLY A 278 26.83 26.72 19.99
CA GLY A 278 26.87 26.02 21.30
C GLY A 278 27.28 26.84 22.53
N VAL A 279 27.14 28.15 22.57
CA VAL A 279 27.73 28.99 23.65
C VAL A 279 26.74 29.68 24.61
N THR A 280 25.43 29.50 24.53
CA THR A 280 24.56 30.05 25.58
C THR A 280 23.46 29.10 26.02
N SER A 281 23.46 28.76 27.32
CA SER A 281 22.47 27.94 28.03
C SER A 281 21.25 28.73 28.53
N SER A 282 21.07 29.98 28.13
CA SER A 282 19.96 30.82 28.57
C SER A 282 18.85 30.88 27.55
N PRO A 283 17.56 30.67 27.94
CA PRO A 283 16.43 30.80 27.03
C PRO A 283 16.32 32.25 26.51
N LEU A 284 15.97 32.40 25.25
CA LEU A 284 15.69 33.70 24.65
C LEU A 284 14.45 34.33 25.32
N PRO A 285 14.42 35.64 25.51
CA PRO A 285 13.22 36.33 26.00
C PRO A 285 12.02 36.02 25.09
N ASP A 286 10.86 35.69 25.69
CA ASP A 286 9.66 35.19 25.00
C ASP A 286 9.25 35.98 23.75
N LYS A 287 9.23 37.31 23.82
CA LYS A 287 8.90 38.15 22.65
C LYS A 287 9.93 38.14 21.51
N ILE A 288 11.18 37.78 21.81
CA ILE A 288 12.23 37.63 20.79
C ILE A 288 12.15 36.23 20.20
N ALA A 289 11.91 35.21 21.04
CA ALA A 289 11.69 33.81 20.62
C ALA A 289 10.47 33.71 19.69
N GLU A 290 9.36 34.34 20.00
CA GLU A 290 8.15 34.39 19.19
C GLU A 290 8.40 35.04 17.82
N LYS A 291 9.01 36.21 17.75
CA LYS A 291 9.32 36.91 16.48
C LYS A 291 10.33 36.15 15.59
N ILE A 292 11.30 35.49 16.20
CA ILE A 292 12.28 34.68 15.48
C ILE A 292 11.61 33.38 15.01
N GLY A 293 10.79 32.75 15.85
CA GLY A 293 10.00 31.57 15.52
C GLY A 293 9.08 31.82 14.33
N ASP A 294 8.34 32.93 14.33
CA ASP A 294 7.47 33.27 13.22
C ASP A 294 8.22 33.47 11.91
N LYS A 295 9.41 34.09 11.94
CA LYS A 295 10.24 34.22 10.72
C LYS A 295 10.86 32.90 10.27
N LEU A 296 11.36 32.08 11.20
CA LEU A 296 12.01 30.80 10.88
C LEU A 296 11.02 29.73 10.41
N PHE A 297 9.78 29.80 10.88
CA PHE A 297 8.71 28.88 10.44
C PHE A 297 7.68 29.59 9.55
N ALA A 298 7.98 30.75 9.01
CA ALA A 298 7.09 31.46 8.08
C ALA A 298 6.83 30.68 6.78
N ASP A 299 7.78 29.88 6.37
CA ASP A 299 7.68 28.99 5.21
C ASP A 299 7.14 27.58 5.55
N ASN A 300 6.63 27.37 6.78
CA ASN A 300 6.03 26.11 7.17
C ASN A 300 4.65 25.96 6.53
N LEU A 301 4.50 24.98 5.64
CA LEU A 301 3.28 24.71 4.89
C LEU A 301 2.06 24.51 5.81
N PHE A 302 2.21 23.80 6.91
CA PHE A 302 1.10 23.48 7.81
C PHE A 302 0.60 24.75 8.55
N LYS A 303 1.50 25.61 8.99
CA LYS A 303 1.13 26.93 9.54
C LYS A 303 0.46 27.81 8.48
N ALA A 304 0.95 27.79 7.25
CA ALA A 304 0.38 28.57 6.16
C ALA A 304 -1.05 28.13 5.79
N ILE A 305 -1.37 26.83 5.92
CA ILE A 305 -2.73 26.30 5.73
C ILE A 305 -3.64 26.70 6.92
N GLY A 306 -3.10 26.91 8.13
CA GLY A 306 -3.85 27.30 9.33
C GLY A 306 -3.81 26.30 10.47
N PHE A 307 -2.97 25.26 10.41
CA PHE A 307 -2.75 24.35 11.53
C PHE A 307 -1.90 24.98 12.64
N THR A 308 -2.22 24.66 13.87
CA THR A 308 -1.28 24.80 14.97
C THR A 308 -0.20 23.73 14.80
N TYR A 309 1.00 24.14 14.42
CA TYR A 309 2.12 23.22 14.19
C TYR A 309 2.98 23.08 15.45
N LEU A 310 3.22 21.83 15.87
CA LEU A 310 4.09 21.44 16.97
C LEU A 310 5.17 20.47 16.45
N GLY A 311 6.40 20.63 16.91
CA GLY A 311 7.53 19.78 16.49
C GLY A 311 8.53 20.52 15.57
N PRO A 312 9.43 19.76 14.88
CA PRO A 312 9.51 18.31 14.89
C PRO A 312 10.09 17.76 16.21
N TYR A 313 9.54 16.66 16.70
CA TYR A 313 10.00 15.95 17.91
C TYR A 313 10.71 14.64 17.55
N ASP A 314 11.58 14.18 18.46
CA ASP A 314 12.13 12.83 18.39
C ASP A 314 11.03 11.81 18.74
N GLY A 315 10.68 10.95 17.80
CA GLY A 315 9.64 9.93 17.95
C GLY A 315 10.04 8.76 18.86
N HIS A 316 11.28 8.72 19.31
CA HIS A 316 11.81 7.72 20.25
C HIS A 316 12.00 8.27 21.67
N ASP A 317 11.75 9.57 21.89
CA ASP A 317 11.70 10.18 23.23
C ASP A 317 10.28 10.03 23.81
N LEU A 318 10.00 8.83 24.35
CA LEU A 318 8.68 8.47 24.88
C LEU A 318 8.17 9.44 25.96
N PRO A 319 8.94 9.87 26.99
CA PRO A 319 8.47 10.84 27.96
C PRO A 319 8.08 12.18 27.33
N LYS A 320 8.85 12.65 26.34
CA LYS A 320 8.54 13.89 25.63
C LYS A 320 7.27 13.76 24.79
N LEU A 321 7.08 12.64 24.09
CA LEU A 321 5.87 12.39 23.31
C LEU A 321 4.61 12.40 24.19
N ILE A 322 4.64 11.73 25.36
CA ILE A 322 3.53 11.73 26.31
C ILE A 322 3.22 13.17 26.75
N GLN A 323 4.23 13.92 27.17
CA GLN A 323 4.05 15.32 27.60
C GLN A 323 3.42 16.20 26.53
N VAL A 324 3.90 16.06 25.28
CA VAL A 324 3.38 16.86 24.15
C VAL A 324 1.93 16.49 23.84
N LEU A 325 1.62 15.19 23.79
CA LEU A 325 0.28 14.70 23.52
C LEU A 325 -0.72 15.12 24.60
N GLU A 326 -0.36 15.03 25.89
CA GLU A 326 -1.18 15.49 27.01
C GLU A 326 -1.53 16.97 26.91
N ARG A 327 -0.57 17.80 26.51
CA ARG A 327 -0.77 19.23 26.36
C ARG A 327 -1.54 19.56 25.09
N ALA A 328 -1.20 18.94 23.97
CA ALA A 328 -1.84 19.17 22.68
C ALA A 328 -3.33 18.84 22.70
N LYS A 329 -3.75 17.77 23.41
CA LYS A 329 -5.17 17.42 23.53
C LYS A 329 -6.02 18.45 24.28
N GLN A 330 -5.41 19.41 24.97
CA GLN A 330 -6.12 20.52 25.61
C GLN A 330 -6.33 21.71 24.67
N LEU A 331 -5.59 21.79 23.57
CA LEU A 331 -5.74 22.81 22.56
C LEU A 331 -7.02 22.63 21.74
N LYS A 332 -7.46 23.68 21.10
CA LYS A 332 -8.62 23.71 20.22
C LYS A 332 -8.19 23.93 18.77
N GLY A 333 -9.02 23.46 17.84
CA GLY A 333 -8.78 23.59 16.41
C GLY A 333 -7.91 22.47 15.83
N ALA A 334 -7.47 22.67 14.60
CA ALA A 334 -6.64 21.72 13.88
C ALA A 334 -5.17 21.80 14.30
N ILE A 335 -4.64 20.73 14.86
CA ILE A 335 -3.28 20.66 15.41
C ILE A 335 -2.50 19.61 14.66
N LEU A 336 -1.29 19.93 14.20
CA LEU A 336 -0.36 18.99 13.60
C LEU A 336 0.87 18.82 14.47
N ILE A 337 1.09 17.58 14.91
CA ILE A 337 2.27 17.17 15.69
C ILE A 337 3.21 16.44 14.75
N HIS A 338 4.34 17.06 14.42
CA HIS A 338 5.37 16.48 13.57
C HIS A 338 6.34 15.67 14.42
N VAL A 339 6.39 14.36 14.17
CA VAL A 339 7.23 13.40 14.89
C VAL A 339 8.18 12.72 13.90
N HIS A 340 9.46 12.77 14.18
CA HIS A 340 10.47 12.09 13.37
C HIS A 340 10.82 10.74 13.97
N THR A 341 10.71 9.67 13.18
CA THR A 341 11.00 8.30 13.60
C THR A 341 12.04 7.63 12.69
N ILE A 342 12.58 6.50 13.13
CA ILE A 342 13.52 5.68 12.35
C ILE A 342 12.83 4.38 11.97
N LYS A 343 12.62 4.16 10.67
CA LYS A 343 12.08 2.89 10.15
C LYS A 343 13.03 1.75 10.49
N GLY A 344 12.53 0.72 11.19
CA GLY A 344 13.36 -0.39 11.66
C GLY A 344 14.05 -0.17 13.01
N LYS A 345 13.71 0.89 13.75
CA LYS A 345 14.34 1.27 15.03
C LYS A 345 14.55 0.09 15.98
N GLY A 346 15.78 -0.04 16.49
CA GLY A 346 16.17 -1.08 17.44
C GLY A 346 16.49 -2.44 16.80
N PHE A 347 16.40 -2.56 15.45
CA PHE A 347 16.85 -3.74 14.73
C PHE A 347 17.87 -3.34 13.65
N LEU A 348 19.16 -3.60 13.88
CA LEU A 348 20.25 -3.10 13.04
C LEU A 348 20.12 -3.41 11.56
N PRO A 349 19.71 -4.64 11.15
CA PRO A 349 19.55 -4.93 9.72
C PRO A 349 18.47 -4.07 9.04
N ALA A 350 17.34 -3.79 9.73
CA ALA A 350 16.27 -2.97 9.16
C ALA A 350 16.60 -1.47 9.18
N GLU A 351 17.40 -1.00 10.13
CA GLU A 351 17.93 0.36 10.11
C GLU A 351 18.94 0.56 8.96
N ALA A 352 19.69 -0.50 8.61
CA ALA A 352 20.67 -0.47 7.52
C ALA A 352 20.01 -0.59 6.13
N ASP A 353 18.95 -1.39 6.01
CA ASP A 353 18.17 -1.60 4.77
C ASP A 353 16.65 -1.47 5.03
N PRO A 354 16.15 -0.24 5.20
CA PRO A 354 14.74 -0.01 5.49
C PRO A 354 13.80 -0.35 4.33
N ILE A 355 14.30 -0.51 3.11
CA ILE A 355 13.54 -0.93 1.93
C ILE A 355 13.37 -2.44 1.95
N GLY A 356 14.45 -3.19 2.06
CA GLY A 356 14.41 -4.66 2.11
C GLY A 356 13.63 -5.20 3.31
N TYR A 357 13.63 -4.44 4.42
CA TYR A 357 12.85 -4.76 5.63
C TYR A 357 11.50 -4.04 5.73
N HIS A 358 10.97 -3.52 4.64
CA HIS A 358 9.59 -2.97 4.64
C HIS A 358 8.57 -4.06 5.02
N ALA A 359 8.71 -5.25 4.42
CA ALA A 359 7.95 -6.44 4.77
C ALA A 359 8.86 -7.68 4.67
N ILE A 360 8.68 -8.64 5.58
CA ILE A 360 9.43 -9.88 5.59
C ILE A 360 8.53 -11.09 5.34
N GLY A 361 9.08 -12.14 4.74
CA GLY A 361 8.43 -13.44 4.64
C GLY A 361 8.48 -14.21 5.97
N LYS A 362 7.70 -15.29 6.07
CA LYS A 362 7.79 -16.22 7.21
C LYS A 362 9.17 -16.84 7.28
N LEU A 363 9.78 -16.82 8.47
CA LEU A 363 11.05 -17.52 8.68
C LEU A 363 10.84 -19.05 8.63
N PRO A 364 11.80 -19.82 8.08
CA PRO A 364 11.76 -21.27 8.14
C PRO A 364 11.71 -21.74 9.61
N LYS A 365 10.82 -22.69 9.92
CA LYS A 365 10.83 -23.32 11.26
C LYS A 365 12.18 -23.99 11.50
N ALA A 366 12.80 -23.73 12.63
CA ALA A 366 14.06 -24.34 13.02
C ALA A 366 13.99 -25.87 12.86
N GLY A 367 14.94 -26.47 12.11
CA GLY A 367 15.04 -27.91 11.89
C GLY A 367 14.49 -28.45 10.54
N LYS A 368 13.92 -27.61 9.66
CA LYS A 368 13.66 -28.01 8.27
C LYS A 368 14.68 -27.35 7.36
N ASN A 369 15.81 -28.00 7.13
CA ASN A 369 16.66 -27.71 5.98
C ASN A 369 15.83 -27.95 4.73
N GLN A 370 15.28 -26.90 4.13
CA GLN A 370 14.84 -26.98 2.74
C GLN A 370 16.11 -27.09 1.88
N ALA A 371 16.38 -28.27 1.38
CA ALA A 371 17.36 -28.42 0.30
C ALA A 371 16.96 -27.44 -0.82
N PRO A 372 17.91 -26.72 -1.43
CA PRO A 372 17.58 -25.88 -2.57
C PRO A 372 16.99 -26.76 -3.66
N THR A 373 15.70 -26.62 -3.93
CA THR A 373 15.05 -27.25 -5.07
C THR A 373 15.66 -26.65 -6.33
N SER A 374 16.44 -27.44 -7.05
CA SER A 374 17.15 -27.09 -8.29
C SER A 374 16.24 -27.01 -9.52
N ALA A 375 14.95 -26.74 -9.37
CA ALA A 375 14.08 -26.41 -10.49
C ALA A 375 14.23 -24.92 -10.82
N PRO A 376 14.28 -24.49 -12.09
CA PRO A 376 14.22 -23.09 -12.44
C PRO A 376 12.92 -22.52 -11.86
N THR A 377 13.05 -21.65 -10.87
CA THR A 377 11.92 -20.99 -10.24
C THR A 377 11.20 -20.18 -11.31
N ALA A 378 9.91 -20.46 -11.53
CA ALA A 378 9.08 -19.67 -12.45
C ALA A 378 9.17 -18.18 -12.07
N LYS A 379 9.26 -17.31 -13.09
CA LYS A 379 9.37 -15.85 -12.87
C LYS A 379 8.05 -15.32 -12.30
N LYS A 380 8.15 -14.30 -11.45
CA LYS A 380 6.99 -13.51 -11.05
C LYS A 380 6.49 -12.66 -12.23
N TYR A 381 5.20 -12.39 -12.30
CA TYR A 381 4.64 -11.53 -13.35
C TYR A 381 5.24 -10.12 -13.33
N SER A 382 5.53 -9.55 -12.17
CA SER A 382 6.25 -8.28 -12.06
C SER A 382 7.68 -8.34 -12.65
N GLN A 383 8.36 -9.48 -12.59
CA GLN A 383 9.65 -9.69 -13.26
C GLN A 383 9.49 -9.78 -14.78
N ILE A 384 8.42 -10.45 -15.26
CA ILE A 384 8.10 -10.47 -16.70
C ILE A 384 7.86 -9.06 -17.23
N PHE A 385 7.09 -8.25 -16.49
CA PHE A 385 6.87 -6.85 -16.84
C PHE A 385 8.19 -6.05 -16.83
N GLY A 386 9.03 -6.22 -15.82
CA GLY A 386 10.34 -5.56 -15.74
C GLY A 386 11.26 -5.92 -16.92
N ASP A 387 11.34 -7.21 -17.28
CA ASP A 387 12.08 -7.69 -18.44
C ASP A 387 11.53 -7.09 -19.75
N TRP A 388 10.20 -7.07 -19.90
CA TRP A 388 9.51 -6.46 -21.02
C TRP A 388 9.82 -4.95 -21.13
N LEU A 389 9.76 -4.25 -20.02
CA LEU A 389 10.04 -2.82 -19.96
C LEU A 389 11.47 -2.48 -20.39
N LEU A 390 12.45 -3.28 -19.93
CA LEU A 390 13.86 -3.16 -20.32
C LEU A 390 14.08 -3.47 -21.81
N HIS A 391 13.41 -4.50 -22.32
CA HIS A 391 13.48 -4.87 -23.73
C HIS A 391 13.00 -3.72 -24.63
N TRP A 392 11.80 -3.22 -24.40
CA TRP A 392 11.22 -2.16 -25.20
C TRP A 392 11.93 -0.82 -25.03
N ALA A 393 12.48 -0.51 -23.87
CA ALA A 393 13.27 0.69 -23.66
C ALA A 393 14.56 0.74 -24.51
N ASN A 394 15.09 -0.41 -24.92
CA ASN A 394 16.24 -0.48 -25.85
C ASN A 394 15.80 -0.26 -27.30
N ILE A 395 14.54 -0.50 -27.64
CA ILE A 395 14.01 -0.45 -29.02
C ILE A 395 13.32 0.89 -29.28
N ASP A 396 12.51 1.36 -28.32
CA ASP A 396 11.69 2.57 -28.50
C ASP A 396 12.06 3.65 -27.47
N GLU A 397 12.65 4.73 -27.94
CA GLU A 397 13.03 5.87 -27.10
C GLU A 397 11.84 6.67 -26.58
N ARG A 398 10.65 6.50 -27.18
CA ARG A 398 9.42 7.17 -26.76
C ARG A 398 8.86 6.61 -25.46
N LEU A 399 9.23 5.37 -25.09
CA LEU A 399 8.74 4.70 -23.90
C LEU A 399 9.21 5.43 -22.64
N VAL A 400 8.26 5.85 -21.81
CA VAL A 400 8.49 6.32 -20.45
C VAL A 400 7.65 5.51 -19.47
N ALA A 401 8.17 5.27 -18.28
CA ALA A 401 7.50 4.48 -17.26
C ALA A 401 7.17 5.33 -16.04
N ILE A 402 5.92 5.22 -15.58
CA ILE A 402 5.37 5.99 -14.46
C ILE A 402 4.82 5.01 -13.43
N THR A 403 5.07 5.27 -12.15
CA THR A 403 4.48 4.47 -11.06
C THR A 403 4.19 5.33 -9.84
N PRO A 404 3.07 5.10 -9.13
CA PRO A 404 2.80 5.73 -7.83
C PRO A 404 3.42 4.91 -6.69
N ALA A 405 4.69 5.17 -6.35
CA ALA A 405 5.45 4.57 -5.24
C ALA A 405 5.62 3.03 -5.29
N MET A 406 5.50 2.41 -6.48
CA MET A 406 5.50 0.94 -6.60
C MET A 406 6.66 0.38 -7.43
N ALA A 407 7.79 1.10 -7.50
CA ALA A 407 8.94 0.70 -8.33
C ALA A 407 9.45 -0.72 -8.03
N GLU A 408 9.64 -1.06 -6.75
CA GLU A 408 10.10 -2.38 -6.31
C GLU A 408 9.03 -3.45 -6.55
N GLY A 409 7.81 -3.15 -6.15
CA GLY A 409 6.68 -4.07 -6.26
C GLY A 409 6.33 -4.46 -7.68
N SER A 410 6.46 -3.52 -8.62
CA SER A 410 6.17 -3.73 -10.04
C SER A 410 7.39 -4.14 -10.88
N GLY A 411 8.57 -4.36 -10.25
CA GLY A 411 9.77 -4.84 -10.95
C GLY A 411 10.48 -3.79 -11.82
N MET A 412 10.37 -2.49 -11.47
CA MET A 412 10.87 -1.39 -12.28
C MET A 412 12.26 -0.86 -11.85
N VAL A 413 12.86 -1.41 -10.79
CA VAL A 413 14.11 -0.90 -10.19
C VAL A 413 15.27 -0.87 -11.20
N GLU A 414 15.43 -1.94 -11.99
CA GLU A 414 16.49 -1.99 -13.01
C GLU A 414 16.26 -0.96 -14.12
N TYR A 415 14.99 -0.79 -14.55
CA TYR A 415 14.62 0.24 -15.52
C TYR A 415 14.91 1.65 -14.97
N ALA A 416 14.53 1.94 -13.74
CA ALA A 416 14.78 3.22 -13.09
C ALA A 416 16.29 3.54 -13.03
N THR A 417 17.11 2.53 -12.75
CA THR A 417 18.57 2.66 -12.72
C THR A 417 19.16 2.91 -14.09
N LYS A 418 18.71 2.16 -15.11
CA LYS A 418 19.26 2.22 -16.47
C LYS A 418 18.74 3.42 -17.28
N TYR A 419 17.49 3.83 -17.04
CA TYR A 419 16.80 4.91 -17.76
C TYR A 419 16.23 5.99 -16.85
N PRO A 420 17.03 6.63 -15.96
CA PRO A 420 16.52 7.53 -14.93
C PRO A 420 15.78 8.77 -15.49
N LYS A 421 16.05 9.17 -16.74
CA LYS A 421 15.35 10.29 -17.40
C LYS A 421 13.99 9.89 -18.00
N ARG A 422 13.70 8.60 -18.09
CA ARG A 422 12.47 8.04 -18.64
C ARG A 422 11.64 7.30 -17.57
N PHE A 423 12.04 7.42 -16.30
CA PHE A 423 11.36 6.85 -15.13
C PHE A 423 10.81 7.95 -14.24
N PHE A 424 9.55 7.82 -13.86
CA PHE A 424 8.84 8.78 -13.02
C PHE A 424 8.11 8.05 -11.89
N ASP A 425 8.70 8.07 -10.70
CA ASP A 425 7.98 7.74 -9.47
C ASP A 425 7.32 9.04 -8.96
N VAL A 426 6.02 9.01 -8.79
CA VAL A 426 5.23 10.18 -8.39
C VAL A 426 4.80 10.15 -6.92
N ALA A 427 5.44 9.32 -6.11
CA ALA A 427 5.03 9.01 -4.75
C ALA A 427 3.61 8.41 -4.70
N ILE A 428 2.92 8.44 -3.55
CA ILE A 428 1.57 7.85 -3.43
C ILE A 428 0.53 8.85 -3.98
N ALA A 429 0.49 8.98 -5.30
CA ALA A 429 -0.35 9.95 -6.00
C ALA A 429 -0.90 9.36 -7.31
N GLU A 430 -1.82 8.41 -7.18
CA GLU A 430 -2.36 7.62 -8.29
C GLU A 430 -3.08 8.49 -9.34
N GLN A 431 -3.89 9.47 -8.92
CA GLN A 431 -4.55 10.40 -9.82
C GLN A 431 -3.53 11.18 -10.65
N HIS A 432 -2.48 11.68 -9.99
CA HIS A 432 -1.41 12.42 -10.65
C HIS A 432 -0.66 11.53 -11.65
N ALA A 433 -0.38 10.26 -11.33
CA ALA A 433 0.29 9.32 -12.22
C ALA A 433 -0.46 9.20 -13.57
N VAL A 434 -1.79 9.06 -13.51
CA VAL A 434 -2.63 8.89 -14.70
C VAL A 434 -2.70 10.19 -15.51
N THR A 435 -2.97 11.33 -14.88
CA THR A 435 -3.01 12.62 -15.59
C THR A 435 -1.65 13.04 -16.16
N LEU A 436 -0.55 12.73 -15.44
CA LEU A 436 0.81 12.96 -15.93
C LEU A 436 1.07 12.17 -17.22
N ALA A 437 0.68 10.88 -17.23
CA ALA A 437 0.77 10.05 -18.42
C ALA A 437 -0.04 10.64 -19.58
N ALA A 438 -1.29 11.06 -19.32
CA ALA A 438 -2.12 11.73 -20.31
C ALA A 438 -1.42 12.97 -20.91
N GLY A 439 -0.90 13.85 -20.03
CA GLY A 439 -0.18 15.04 -20.45
C GLY A 439 1.05 14.75 -21.33
N MET A 440 1.82 13.69 -21.00
CA MET A 440 2.96 13.27 -21.81
C MET A 440 2.51 12.72 -23.18
N ALA A 441 1.43 11.94 -23.20
CA ALA A 441 0.91 11.33 -24.43
C ALA A 441 0.39 12.37 -25.43
N THR A 442 -0.09 13.54 -24.98
CA THR A 442 -0.58 14.61 -25.88
C THR A 442 0.48 15.09 -26.88
N SER A 443 1.75 14.86 -26.60
CA SER A 443 2.84 15.21 -27.54
C SER A 443 2.85 14.37 -28.81
N GLY A 444 2.20 13.19 -28.81
CA GLY A 444 2.28 12.17 -29.85
C GLY A 444 3.70 11.58 -30.07
N LYS A 445 4.66 12.00 -29.23
CA LYS A 445 6.08 11.57 -29.32
C LYS A 445 6.53 10.75 -28.13
N ILE A 446 5.73 10.65 -27.09
CA ILE A 446 5.98 9.89 -25.88
C ILE A 446 4.89 8.85 -25.72
N LYS A 447 5.25 7.64 -25.39
CA LYS A 447 4.35 6.51 -25.09
C LYS A 447 4.46 6.13 -23.60
N PRO A 448 3.61 6.69 -22.75
CA PRO A 448 3.64 6.40 -21.32
C PRO A 448 3.13 5.00 -21.00
N VAL A 449 3.84 4.32 -20.11
CA VAL A 449 3.42 3.07 -19.47
C VAL A 449 3.21 3.36 -17.99
N VAL A 450 1.98 3.22 -17.50
CA VAL A 450 1.62 3.39 -16.09
C VAL A 450 1.58 2.03 -15.42
N ALA A 451 2.56 1.74 -14.54
CA ALA A 451 2.58 0.53 -13.74
C ALA A 451 1.91 0.81 -12.38
N ILE A 452 0.73 0.20 -12.19
CA ILE A 452 -0.12 0.46 -11.04
C ILE A 452 -0.82 -0.82 -10.59
N TYR A 453 -1.04 -0.99 -9.27
CA TYR A 453 -1.83 -2.12 -8.78
C TYR A 453 -3.31 -1.94 -9.12
N SER A 454 -3.99 -3.04 -9.42
CA SER A 454 -5.42 -3.04 -9.75
C SER A 454 -6.26 -2.31 -8.71
N THR A 455 -6.06 -2.58 -7.42
CA THR A 455 -6.78 -1.91 -6.34
C THR A 455 -6.46 -0.40 -6.24
N PHE A 456 -5.23 0.02 -6.56
CA PHE A 456 -4.82 1.42 -6.50
C PHE A 456 -5.29 2.24 -7.71
N LEU A 457 -5.49 1.59 -8.86
CA LEU A 457 -6.08 2.24 -10.04
C LEU A 457 -7.51 2.76 -9.78
N GLN A 458 -8.23 2.19 -8.82
CA GLN A 458 -9.53 2.70 -8.38
C GLN A 458 -9.47 4.19 -8.02
N ARG A 459 -8.34 4.66 -7.46
CA ARG A 459 -8.13 6.05 -7.09
C ARG A 459 -7.84 6.96 -8.28
N GLY A 460 -7.35 6.41 -9.38
CA GLY A 460 -7.11 7.11 -10.66
C GLY A 460 -8.18 6.87 -11.72
N TYR A 461 -9.34 6.35 -11.34
CA TYR A 461 -10.37 5.93 -12.29
C TYR A 461 -11.01 7.11 -13.04
N ASP A 462 -11.32 8.21 -12.36
CA ASP A 462 -11.82 9.43 -13.00
C ASP A 462 -10.82 9.96 -14.05
N GLN A 463 -9.52 10.01 -13.69
CA GLN A 463 -8.46 10.48 -14.57
C GLN A 463 -8.26 9.55 -15.77
N LEU A 464 -8.44 8.24 -15.59
CA LEU A 464 -8.41 7.29 -16.69
C LEU A 464 -9.56 7.56 -17.68
N ILE A 465 -10.77 7.83 -17.18
CA ILE A 465 -11.92 8.15 -18.02
C ILE A 465 -11.74 9.51 -18.70
N HIS A 466 -11.56 10.56 -17.90
CA HIS A 466 -11.63 11.95 -18.36
C HIS A 466 -10.37 12.39 -19.09
N ASP A 467 -9.18 12.09 -18.50
CA ASP A 467 -7.94 12.64 -19.03
C ASP A 467 -7.32 11.74 -20.11
N VAL A 468 -7.58 10.43 -20.08
CA VAL A 468 -6.97 9.48 -21.03
C VAL A 468 -7.99 8.98 -22.06
N ALA A 469 -9.04 8.26 -21.61
CA ALA A 469 -9.92 7.53 -22.54
C ALA A 469 -10.83 8.44 -23.35
N LEU A 470 -11.37 9.50 -22.75
CA LEU A 470 -12.21 10.48 -23.46
C LEU A 470 -11.44 11.16 -24.60
N GLN A 471 -10.14 11.38 -24.41
CA GLN A 471 -9.25 12.00 -25.39
C GLN A 471 -8.56 10.97 -26.31
N ASN A 472 -8.79 9.67 -26.08
CA ASN A 472 -8.18 8.54 -26.79
C ASN A 472 -6.65 8.65 -26.87
N LEU A 473 -6.01 8.99 -25.74
CA LEU A 473 -4.55 9.17 -25.67
C LEU A 473 -3.84 7.82 -25.61
N ASP A 474 -2.69 7.74 -26.24
CA ASP A 474 -1.86 6.54 -26.29
C ASP A 474 -1.14 6.31 -24.95
N VAL A 475 -1.83 5.64 -24.02
CA VAL A 475 -1.34 5.28 -22.69
C VAL A 475 -1.56 3.79 -22.42
N THR A 476 -0.50 3.09 -22.06
CA THR A 476 -0.57 1.68 -21.67
C THR A 476 -0.60 1.54 -20.15
N PHE A 477 -1.62 0.88 -19.61
CA PHE A 477 -1.74 0.54 -18.19
C PHE A 477 -1.27 -0.90 -17.95
N ALA A 478 -0.15 -1.07 -17.26
CA ALA A 478 0.33 -2.35 -16.73
C ALA A 478 -0.26 -2.54 -15.33
N ILE A 479 -1.38 -3.27 -15.25
CA ILE A 479 -2.18 -3.42 -14.04
C ILE A 479 -1.72 -4.68 -13.30
N ASP A 480 -0.91 -4.49 -12.28
CA ASP A 480 -0.36 -5.55 -11.44
C ASP A 480 -1.34 -5.91 -10.29
N ARG A 481 -1.19 -7.07 -9.68
CA ARG A 481 -2.04 -7.58 -8.58
C ARG A 481 -3.52 -7.69 -8.97
N ALA A 482 -3.81 -8.00 -10.22
CA ALA A 482 -5.17 -8.33 -10.64
C ALA A 482 -5.60 -9.69 -10.08
N GLY A 483 -6.82 -9.79 -9.56
CA GLY A 483 -7.32 -10.99 -8.88
C GLY A 483 -7.08 -10.98 -7.37
N LEU A 484 -7.04 -12.17 -6.79
CA LEU A 484 -6.81 -12.40 -5.36
C LEU A 484 -5.33 -12.18 -5.01
N VAL A 485 -5.06 -11.66 -3.82
CA VAL A 485 -3.70 -11.24 -3.43
C VAL A 485 -3.17 -11.97 -2.18
N GLY A 486 -3.93 -12.92 -1.66
CA GLY A 486 -3.50 -13.71 -0.51
C GLY A 486 -3.57 -12.94 0.81
N GLU A 487 -2.44 -12.81 1.46
CA GLU A 487 -2.30 -12.35 2.85
C GLU A 487 -2.71 -10.89 3.09
N ASP A 488 -2.80 -10.05 2.06
CA ASP A 488 -3.22 -8.65 2.18
C ASP A 488 -4.75 -8.47 2.12
N GLY A 489 -5.47 -9.53 1.71
CA GLY A 489 -6.92 -9.63 1.80
C GLY A 489 -7.70 -8.63 0.94
N ALA A 490 -8.90 -8.30 1.38
CA ALA A 490 -9.89 -7.54 0.64
C ALA A 490 -9.42 -6.14 0.23
N THR A 491 -8.60 -5.48 1.04
CA THR A 491 -8.12 -4.12 0.78
C THR A 491 -7.18 -4.01 -0.41
N HIS A 492 -6.52 -5.11 -0.77
CA HIS A 492 -5.54 -5.17 -1.86
C HIS A 492 -5.97 -6.05 -3.03
N ALA A 493 -7.12 -6.75 -2.93
CA ALA A 493 -7.63 -7.61 -3.99
C ALA A 493 -7.99 -6.79 -5.25
N GLY A 494 -7.43 -7.19 -6.39
CA GLY A 494 -7.65 -6.58 -7.69
C GLY A 494 -8.82 -7.23 -8.43
N VAL A 495 -10.00 -7.22 -7.83
CA VAL A 495 -11.15 -8.01 -8.32
C VAL A 495 -12.28 -7.17 -8.91
N PHE A 496 -12.04 -5.86 -9.14
CA PHE A 496 -13.03 -4.93 -9.66
C PHE A 496 -12.61 -4.26 -10.97
N ASP A 497 -11.36 -4.42 -11.38
CA ASP A 497 -10.75 -3.71 -12.51
C ASP A 497 -11.45 -3.99 -13.85
N LEU A 498 -11.84 -5.24 -14.15
CA LEU A 498 -12.58 -5.54 -15.37
C LEU A 498 -13.94 -4.84 -15.38
N ALA A 499 -14.64 -4.83 -14.24
CA ALA A 499 -15.97 -4.22 -14.17
C ALA A 499 -15.92 -2.72 -14.45
N PHE A 500 -14.99 -1.98 -13.84
CA PHE A 500 -14.91 -0.54 -14.03
C PHE A 500 -14.21 -0.13 -15.34
N LEU A 501 -13.33 -0.96 -15.92
CA LEU A 501 -12.68 -0.67 -17.20
C LEU A 501 -13.55 -1.01 -18.41
N ARG A 502 -14.34 -2.10 -18.34
CA ARG A 502 -15.15 -2.56 -19.48
C ARG A 502 -16.13 -1.52 -19.99
N CYS A 503 -16.74 -0.74 -19.09
CA CYS A 503 -17.73 0.26 -19.46
C CYS A 503 -17.14 1.53 -20.11
N VAL A 504 -15.79 1.71 -20.02
CA VAL A 504 -15.13 2.91 -20.56
C VAL A 504 -14.90 2.74 -22.06
N PRO A 505 -15.41 3.64 -22.94
CA PRO A 505 -15.11 3.62 -24.37
C PRO A 505 -13.60 3.75 -24.66
N ASN A 506 -13.16 3.36 -25.84
CA ASN A 506 -11.78 3.48 -26.35
C ASN A 506 -10.70 2.67 -25.60
N VAL A 507 -11.06 1.92 -24.58
CA VAL A 507 -10.09 1.10 -23.81
C VAL A 507 -10.09 -0.32 -24.33
N ILE A 508 -8.92 -0.86 -24.72
CA ILE A 508 -8.73 -2.29 -24.94
C ILE A 508 -8.21 -2.95 -23.65
N ILE A 509 -8.66 -4.18 -23.36
CA ILE A 509 -8.37 -4.85 -22.09
C ILE A 509 -7.91 -6.28 -22.36
N ALA A 510 -6.68 -6.59 -21.98
CA ALA A 510 -6.07 -7.91 -22.08
C ALA A 510 -5.91 -8.58 -20.71
N ALA A 511 -6.13 -9.89 -20.66
CA ALA A 511 -6.00 -10.73 -19.46
C ALA A 511 -5.17 -11.98 -19.81
N PRO A 512 -3.83 -11.95 -19.66
CA PRO A 512 -2.95 -13.06 -19.99
C PRO A 512 -3.18 -14.26 -19.10
N SER A 513 -3.05 -15.46 -19.69
CA SER A 513 -3.22 -16.72 -18.99
C SER A 513 -1.93 -17.26 -18.37
N ASP A 514 -0.77 -16.87 -18.88
CA ASP A 514 0.55 -17.28 -18.41
C ASP A 514 1.64 -16.20 -18.67
N GLU A 515 2.89 -16.52 -18.34
CA GLU A 515 4.02 -15.61 -18.46
C GLU A 515 4.30 -15.17 -19.91
N HIS A 516 4.20 -16.11 -20.85
CA HIS A 516 4.43 -15.83 -22.27
C HIS A 516 3.30 -14.95 -22.84
N GLU A 517 2.06 -15.31 -22.54
CA GLU A 517 0.88 -14.50 -22.91
C GLU A 517 0.97 -13.09 -22.33
N CYS A 518 1.47 -12.94 -21.07
CA CYS A 518 1.65 -11.64 -20.45
C CYS A 518 2.63 -10.76 -21.25
N TYR A 519 3.77 -11.31 -21.63
CA TYR A 519 4.76 -10.61 -22.42
C TYR A 519 4.22 -10.18 -23.79
N GLN A 520 3.56 -11.08 -24.51
CA GLN A 520 3.03 -10.81 -25.85
C GLN A 520 1.84 -9.85 -25.85
N LEU A 521 0.98 -9.91 -24.84
CA LEU A 521 -0.13 -8.96 -24.70
C LEU A 521 0.36 -7.56 -24.26
N LEU A 522 1.44 -7.47 -23.49
CA LEU A 522 2.12 -6.20 -23.24
C LEU A 522 2.67 -5.61 -24.56
N ASN A 523 3.30 -6.43 -25.43
CA ASN A 523 3.73 -6.00 -26.76
C ASN A 523 2.57 -5.41 -27.57
N THR A 524 1.47 -6.15 -27.63
CA THR A 524 0.29 -5.76 -28.40
C THR A 524 -0.31 -4.46 -27.87
N CYS A 525 -0.49 -4.35 -26.56
CA CYS A 525 -1.08 -3.17 -25.93
C CYS A 525 -0.18 -1.94 -26.07
N TYR A 526 1.13 -2.08 -25.96
CA TYR A 526 2.06 -0.97 -26.15
C TYR A 526 2.14 -0.48 -27.59
N GLN A 527 1.97 -1.37 -28.57
CA GLN A 527 1.97 -1.02 -29.99
C GLN A 527 0.62 -0.46 -30.48
N TYR A 528 -0.44 -0.61 -29.70
CA TYR A 528 -1.75 -0.05 -29.99
C TYR A 528 -1.72 1.48 -29.85
N ASP A 529 -2.29 2.18 -30.84
CA ASP A 529 -2.44 3.64 -30.79
C ASP A 529 -3.75 4.00 -30.08
N GLY A 530 -3.72 4.11 -28.77
CA GLY A 530 -4.87 4.39 -27.93
C GLY A 530 -4.71 3.85 -26.50
N VAL A 531 -5.81 3.77 -25.80
CA VAL A 531 -5.81 3.37 -24.39
C VAL A 531 -5.82 1.85 -24.26
N ALA A 532 -4.80 1.30 -23.64
CA ALA A 532 -4.65 -0.15 -23.47
C ALA A 532 -4.37 -0.54 -22.01
N ALA A 533 -4.96 -1.65 -21.58
CA ALA A 533 -4.76 -2.20 -20.23
C ALA A 533 -4.40 -3.70 -20.32
N VAL A 534 -3.32 -4.09 -19.65
CA VAL A 534 -2.95 -5.49 -19.43
C VAL A 534 -3.00 -5.76 -17.95
N ARG A 535 -3.87 -6.68 -17.52
CA ARG A 535 -4.02 -7.06 -16.12
C ARG A 535 -3.37 -8.41 -15.83
N TYR A 536 -2.47 -8.48 -14.86
CA TYR A 536 -1.77 -9.70 -14.48
C TYR A 536 -1.69 -9.85 -12.95
N PRO A 537 -1.59 -11.11 -12.43
CA PRO A 537 -1.73 -11.38 -11.01
C PRO A 537 -0.44 -11.13 -10.22
N ARG A 538 -0.57 -11.10 -8.90
CA ARG A 538 0.53 -11.27 -7.96
C ARG A 538 1.09 -12.70 -8.03
N GLY A 539 2.41 -12.87 -7.91
CA GLY A 539 3.05 -14.16 -7.73
C GLY A 539 3.75 -14.69 -8.98
N VAL A 540 4.04 -15.98 -8.95
CA VAL A 540 4.73 -16.68 -10.02
C VAL A 540 3.73 -17.28 -11.01
N GLY A 541 4.15 -17.41 -12.27
CA GLY A 541 3.36 -18.07 -13.29
C GLY A 541 3.47 -19.60 -13.24
N VAL A 542 3.02 -20.25 -14.31
CA VAL A 542 3.01 -21.71 -14.44
C VAL A 542 4.36 -22.30 -14.89
N GLY A 543 5.37 -21.46 -15.12
CA GLY A 543 6.72 -21.86 -15.56
C GLY A 543 6.87 -21.93 -17.08
N ARG A 544 5.99 -21.27 -17.85
CA ARG A 544 6.12 -21.21 -19.30
C ARG A 544 7.30 -20.34 -19.70
N LYS A 545 8.11 -20.82 -20.64
CA LYS A 545 9.21 -20.05 -21.20
C LYS A 545 8.67 -18.80 -21.91
N VAL A 546 9.27 -17.66 -21.64
CA VAL A 546 8.96 -16.40 -22.31
C VAL A 546 9.89 -16.21 -23.48
N ASP A 547 9.35 -16.08 -24.67
CA ASP A 547 10.12 -15.69 -25.85
C ASP A 547 10.03 -14.15 -25.96
N MET A 548 11.19 -13.50 -25.77
CA MET A 548 11.32 -12.04 -25.78
C MET A 548 11.44 -11.55 -27.23
N THR A 549 10.32 -11.43 -27.89
CA THR A 549 10.19 -10.99 -29.30
C THR A 549 9.33 -9.72 -29.38
N ASP A 550 9.34 -9.06 -30.52
CA ASP A 550 8.47 -7.91 -30.81
C ASP A 550 7.12 -8.33 -31.40
N GLU A 551 6.86 -9.64 -31.44
CA GLU A 551 5.60 -10.18 -31.93
C GLU A 551 4.42 -9.70 -31.11
N HIS A 552 3.29 -9.56 -31.74
CA HIS A 552 2.04 -9.14 -31.12
C HIS A 552 0.87 -10.01 -31.56
N TYR A 553 -0.12 -10.13 -30.69
CA TYR A 553 -1.31 -10.88 -30.97
C TYR A 553 -2.39 -10.01 -31.64
N PRO A 554 -3.22 -10.57 -32.53
CA PRO A 554 -4.35 -9.84 -33.07
C PRO A 554 -5.31 -9.41 -31.93
N ILE A 555 -5.65 -8.14 -31.89
CA ILE A 555 -6.59 -7.58 -30.91
C ILE A 555 -7.97 -8.22 -31.07
N GLY A 556 -8.60 -8.62 -29.98
CA GLY A 556 -9.91 -9.25 -29.97
C GLY A 556 -9.91 -10.67 -30.55
N ARG A 557 -8.78 -11.38 -30.55
CA ARG A 557 -8.68 -12.78 -31.00
C ARG A 557 -8.28 -13.69 -29.86
N ALA A 558 -9.17 -14.65 -29.62
CA ALA A 558 -8.98 -15.73 -28.65
C ALA A 558 -8.22 -16.91 -29.26
N ASN A 559 -7.75 -17.82 -28.41
CA ASN A 559 -7.04 -19.02 -28.81
C ASN A 559 -7.73 -20.28 -28.26
N VAL A 560 -8.10 -21.20 -29.14
CA VAL A 560 -8.61 -22.52 -28.75
C VAL A 560 -7.42 -23.37 -28.28
N VAL A 561 -7.34 -23.63 -26.98
CA VAL A 561 -6.20 -24.37 -26.39
C VAL A 561 -6.40 -25.87 -26.36
N TRP A 562 -7.65 -26.32 -26.36
CA TRP A 562 -7.98 -27.72 -26.35
C TRP A 562 -9.43 -27.99 -26.79
N GLN A 563 -9.66 -29.09 -27.44
CA GLN A 563 -10.99 -29.66 -27.67
C GLN A 563 -10.97 -31.17 -27.56
N SER A 564 -12.06 -31.79 -27.11
CA SER A 564 -12.19 -33.25 -27.06
C SER A 564 -12.23 -33.84 -28.46
N SER A 565 -11.65 -35.03 -28.64
CA SER A 565 -11.52 -35.72 -29.95
C SER A 565 -12.88 -35.99 -30.65
N ASN A 566 -13.94 -36.06 -29.88
CA ASN A 566 -15.31 -36.29 -30.37
C ASN A 566 -16.14 -34.99 -30.47
N PHE A 567 -15.55 -33.82 -30.42
CA PHE A 567 -16.27 -32.54 -30.41
C PHE A 567 -17.13 -32.32 -31.66
N ASP A 568 -16.69 -32.82 -32.81
CA ASP A 568 -17.40 -32.70 -34.09
C ASP A 568 -18.53 -33.71 -34.26
N THR A 569 -18.69 -34.65 -33.34
CA THR A 569 -19.78 -35.64 -33.40
C THR A 569 -21.13 -35.00 -33.01
N LYS A 570 -22.25 -35.66 -33.38
CA LYS A 570 -23.60 -35.22 -32.97
C LYS A 570 -23.86 -35.51 -31.48
N SER A 571 -23.06 -34.88 -30.59
CA SER A 571 -23.36 -34.91 -29.16
C SER A 571 -24.53 -33.98 -28.84
N THR A 572 -25.41 -34.40 -27.93
CA THR A 572 -26.55 -33.58 -27.50
C THR A 572 -26.14 -32.49 -26.52
N LYS A 573 -24.98 -32.61 -25.86
CA LYS A 573 -24.45 -31.61 -24.93
C LYS A 573 -23.01 -31.26 -25.28
N LYS A 574 -22.81 -30.05 -25.79
CA LYS A 574 -21.49 -29.47 -26.08
C LYS A 574 -21.21 -28.32 -25.16
N LEU A 575 -20.07 -28.31 -24.48
CA LEU A 575 -19.64 -27.31 -23.53
C LEU A 575 -18.46 -26.49 -24.07
N ALA A 576 -18.56 -25.20 -24.11
CA ALA A 576 -17.43 -24.29 -24.28
C ALA A 576 -17.04 -23.68 -22.93
N VAL A 577 -15.75 -23.75 -22.57
CA VAL A 577 -15.18 -23.09 -21.40
C VAL A 577 -14.31 -21.94 -21.87
N LEU A 578 -14.75 -20.72 -21.60
CA LEU A 578 -14.11 -19.47 -22.00
C LEU A 578 -13.34 -18.90 -20.78
N SER A 579 -12.03 -19.04 -20.79
CA SER A 579 -11.18 -18.61 -19.67
C SER A 579 -10.57 -17.25 -19.94
N PHE A 580 -10.63 -16.36 -18.92
CA PHE A 580 -10.02 -15.05 -18.94
C PHE A 580 -8.93 -14.97 -17.88
N GLY A 581 -7.66 -14.95 -18.33
CA GLY A 581 -6.50 -14.87 -17.45
C GLY A 581 -6.06 -16.20 -16.86
N THR A 582 -5.39 -16.15 -15.72
CA THR A 582 -4.54 -17.22 -15.19
C THR A 582 -5.26 -18.47 -14.69
N ARG A 583 -6.60 -18.49 -14.64
CA ARG A 583 -7.36 -19.70 -14.33
C ARG A 583 -7.48 -20.68 -15.50
N LEU A 584 -6.84 -20.40 -16.65
CA LEU A 584 -6.90 -21.24 -17.84
C LEU A 584 -6.44 -22.69 -17.56
N LYS A 585 -5.35 -22.87 -16.82
CA LYS A 585 -4.82 -24.21 -16.49
C LYS A 585 -5.83 -25.03 -15.68
N ASP A 586 -6.45 -24.43 -14.68
CA ASP A 586 -7.46 -25.06 -13.83
C ASP A 586 -8.72 -25.39 -14.64
N ALA A 587 -9.16 -24.45 -15.49
CA ALA A 587 -10.29 -24.62 -16.39
C ALA A 587 -10.06 -25.75 -17.40
N LEU A 588 -8.87 -25.83 -17.99
CA LEU A 588 -8.47 -26.89 -18.92
C LEU A 588 -8.50 -28.25 -18.24
N THR A 589 -7.85 -28.40 -17.08
CA THR A 589 -7.82 -29.66 -16.33
C THR A 589 -9.23 -30.10 -15.93
N ALA A 590 -10.07 -29.18 -15.47
CA ALA A 590 -11.45 -29.44 -15.10
C ALA A 590 -12.29 -29.91 -16.29
N ALA A 591 -12.16 -29.27 -17.46
CA ALA A 591 -12.88 -29.63 -18.68
C ALA A 591 -12.43 -31.01 -19.23
N GLN A 592 -11.14 -31.32 -19.19
CA GLN A 592 -10.60 -32.62 -19.58
C GLN A 592 -11.18 -33.75 -18.71
N ARG A 593 -11.12 -33.57 -17.36
CA ARG A 593 -11.72 -34.53 -16.40
C ARG A 593 -13.23 -34.73 -16.64
N LEU A 594 -13.95 -33.64 -16.95
CA LEU A 594 -15.39 -33.70 -17.24
C LEU A 594 -15.67 -34.49 -18.52
N SER A 595 -14.89 -34.26 -19.58
CA SER A 595 -15.02 -34.96 -20.84
C SER A 595 -14.76 -36.45 -20.70
N GLU A 596 -13.78 -36.86 -19.88
CA GLU A 596 -13.46 -38.27 -19.62
C GLU A 596 -14.52 -38.98 -18.76
N SER A 597 -15.02 -38.30 -17.71
CA SER A 597 -15.90 -38.90 -16.71
C SER A 597 -17.36 -38.95 -17.12
N GLN A 598 -17.84 -38.03 -17.97
CA GLN A 598 -19.26 -37.89 -18.29
C GLN A 598 -19.59 -37.98 -19.77
N ALA A 599 -18.65 -38.38 -20.63
CA ALA A 599 -18.79 -38.47 -22.09
C ALA A 599 -19.38 -37.22 -22.76
N ILE A 600 -19.00 -36.04 -22.22
CA ILE A 600 -19.41 -34.71 -22.71
C ILE A 600 -18.33 -34.18 -23.63
N THR A 601 -18.75 -33.56 -24.72
CA THR A 601 -17.79 -32.89 -25.60
C THR A 601 -17.50 -31.49 -25.14
N CYS A 602 -16.22 -31.18 -24.92
CA CYS A 602 -15.75 -29.92 -24.39
C CYS A 602 -14.77 -29.23 -25.34
N ILE A 603 -14.79 -27.88 -25.36
CA ILE A 603 -13.78 -27.04 -25.96
C ILE A 603 -13.34 -26.00 -24.92
N VAL A 604 -12.04 -25.74 -24.83
CA VAL A 604 -11.46 -24.74 -23.90
C VAL A 604 -10.76 -23.65 -24.69
N VAL A 605 -11.08 -22.42 -24.35
CA VAL A 605 -10.61 -21.24 -25.04
C VAL A 605 -9.89 -20.31 -24.06
N ASP A 606 -8.69 -19.89 -24.41
CA ASP A 606 -8.04 -18.74 -23.82
C ASP A 606 -8.56 -17.49 -24.53
N MET A 607 -9.37 -16.73 -23.83
CA MET A 607 -10.02 -15.55 -24.42
C MET A 607 -9.05 -14.39 -24.64
N ARG A 608 -7.96 -14.27 -23.88
CA ARG A 608 -6.94 -13.23 -23.96
C ARG A 608 -7.49 -11.82 -23.77
N TRP A 609 -8.58 -11.48 -24.47
CA TRP A 609 -9.19 -10.16 -24.54
C TRP A 609 -10.55 -10.13 -23.84
N VAL A 610 -10.69 -9.22 -22.93
CA VAL A 610 -11.97 -8.90 -22.29
C VAL A 610 -12.70 -7.85 -23.11
N LYS A 611 -11.94 -6.94 -23.73
CA LYS A 611 -12.45 -5.91 -24.65
C LYS A 611 -11.38 -5.57 -25.69
N PRO A 612 -11.68 -5.67 -27.00
CA PRO A 612 -12.91 -6.23 -27.55
C PRO A 612 -13.00 -7.75 -27.33
N LEU A 613 -14.22 -8.26 -27.17
CA LEU A 613 -14.50 -9.69 -27.06
C LEU A 613 -14.35 -10.35 -28.46
N ASP A 614 -13.87 -11.60 -28.52
CA ASP A 614 -13.88 -12.37 -29.79
C ASP A 614 -15.29 -12.90 -30.09
N GLU A 615 -16.16 -12.01 -30.53
CA GLU A 615 -17.53 -12.32 -30.90
C GLU A 615 -17.60 -13.33 -32.04
N ALA A 616 -16.65 -13.24 -32.99
CA ALA A 616 -16.59 -14.15 -34.13
C ALA A 616 -16.31 -15.60 -33.69
N LEU A 617 -15.48 -15.82 -32.69
CA LEU A 617 -15.27 -17.14 -32.11
C LEU A 617 -16.54 -17.65 -31.41
N ILE A 618 -17.20 -16.80 -30.63
CA ILE A 618 -18.43 -17.19 -29.91
C ILE A 618 -19.52 -17.59 -30.92
N LEU A 619 -19.70 -16.84 -32.01
CA LEU A 619 -20.63 -17.22 -33.10
C LEU A 619 -20.29 -18.58 -33.69
N ARG A 620 -19.02 -18.84 -34.01
CA ARG A 620 -18.59 -20.16 -34.52
C ARG A 620 -18.87 -21.31 -33.55
N LEU A 621 -18.68 -21.08 -32.24
CA LEU A 621 -19.01 -22.06 -31.21
C LEU A 621 -20.51 -22.40 -31.20
N LEU A 622 -21.37 -21.39 -31.38
CA LEU A 622 -22.83 -21.60 -31.50
C LEU A 622 -23.17 -22.39 -32.78
N GLU A 623 -22.57 -22.03 -33.92
CA GLU A 623 -22.72 -22.74 -35.20
C GLU A 623 -22.25 -24.21 -35.13
N MET A 624 -21.20 -24.49 -34.33
CA MET A 624 -20.73 -25.86 -34.04
C MET A 624 -21.67 -26.64 -33.11
N GLY A 625 -22.77 -26.00 -32.66
CA GLY A 625 -23.79 -26.61 -31.81
C GLY A 625 -23.47 -26.64 -30.34
N VAL A 626 -22.66 -25.70 -29.82
CA VAL A 626 -22.44 -25.50 -28.39
C VAL A 626 -23.77 -25.16 -27.73
N THR A 627 -24.11 -25.94 -26.69
CA THR A 627 -25.37 -25.82 -25.94
C THR A 627 -25.14 -25.20 -24.53
N HIS A 628 -23.90 -25.24 -24.05
CA HIS A 628 -23.52 -24.75 -22.75
C HIS A 628 -22.23 -23.92 -22.86
N ILE A 629 -22.21 -22.74 -22.26
CA ILE A 629 -21.04 -21.88 -22.18
C ILE A 629 -20.75 -21.61 -20.70
N ALA A 630 -19.53 -21.87 -20.28
CA ALA A 630 -19.03 -21.47 -18.98
C ALA A 630 -17.90 -20.46 -19.14
N THR A 631 -17.94 -19.36 -18.43
CA THR A 631 -16.81 -18.42 -18.33
C THR A 631 -16.06 -18.65 -17.03
N VAL A 632 -14.73 -18.46 -17.05
CA VAL A 632 -13.87 -18.58 -15.86
C VAL A 632 -12.99 -17.35 -15.76
N GLU A 633 -13.06 -16.66 -14.61
CA GLU A 633 -12.32 -15.44 -14.35
C GLU A 633 -11.96 -15.29 -12.87
N GLU A 634 -10.77 -14.76 -12.56
CA GLU A 634 -10.39 -14.38 -11.21
C GLU A 634 -10.75 -12.90 -10.97
N HIS A 635 -12.05 -12.67 -10.90
CA HIS A 635 -12.68 -11.36 -10.78
C HIS A 635 -14.11 -11.52 -10.22
N GLN A 636 -14.73 -10.44 -9.75
CA GLN A 636 -16.16 -10.42 -9.43
C GLN A 636 -16.98 -10.82 -10.65
N ILE A 637 -17.95 -11.71 -10.47
CA ILE A 637 -18.85 -12.13 -11.55
C ILE A 637 -19.62 -10.94 -12.11
N THR A 638 -20.11 -10.07 -11.22
CA THR A 638 -20.88 -8.89 -11.59
C THR A 638 -20.00 -7.88 -12.33
N GLY A 639 -20.35 -7.59 -13.58
CA GLY A 639 -19.61 -6.67 -14.43
C GLY A 639 -18.30 -7.19 -15.00
N GLY A 640 -17.86 -8.42 -14.64
CA GLY A 640 -16.63 -9.05 -15.11
C GLY A 640 -16.67 -9.45 -16.59
N ALA A 641 -15.67 -10.24 -17.01
CA ALA A 641 -15.56 -10.72 -18.38
C ALA A 641 -16.70 -11.66 -18.78
N GLY A 642 -17.17 -12.49 -17.85
CA GLY A 642 -18.35 -13.34 -18.08
C GLY A 642 -19.62 -12.53 -18.36
N SER A 643 -19.76 -11.35 -17.75
CA SER A 643 -20.88 -10.46 -18.05
C SER A 643 -20.85 -9.97 -19.51
N ALA A 644 -19.65 -9.71 -20.09
CA ALA A 644 -19.53 -9.36 -21.51
C ALA A 644 -20.04 -10.49 -22.44
N VAL A 645 -19.69 -11.72 -22.12
CA VAL A 645 -20.18 -12.90 -22.87
C VAL A 645 -21.71 -13.01 -22.74
N ASN A 646 -22.27 -12.80 -21.55
CA ASN A 646 -23.72 -12.84 -21.33
C ASN A 646 -24.43 -11.76 -22.17
N GLU A 647 -23.93 -10.52 -22.14
CA GLU A 647 -24.48 -9.38 -22.91
C GLU A 647 -24.49 -9.70 -24.42
N PHE A 648 -23.39 -10.25 -24.92
CA PHE A 648 -23.30 -10.65 -26.33
C PHE A 648 -24.27 -11.78 -26.69
N ILE A 649 -24.34 -12.86 -25.90
CA ILE A 649 -25.28 -13.96 -26.13
C ILE A 649 -26.74 -13.49 -26.09
N VAL A 650 -27.09 -12.60 -25.17
CA VAL A 650 -28.44 -12.01 -25.07
C VAL A 650 -28.76 -11.18 -26.32
N SER A 651 -27.80 -10.39 -26.83
CA SER A 651 -27.98 -9.60 -28.05
C SER A 651 -28.27 -10.46 -29.30
N LEU A 652 -27.74 -11.67 -29.33
CA LEU A 652 -27.98 -12.67 -30.38
C LEU A 652 -29.30 -13.44 -30.20
N GLN A 653 -29.97 -13.31 -29.05
CA GLN A 653 -31.11 -14.14 -28.67
C GLN A 653 -30.82 -15.65 -28.75
N ALA A 654 -29.57 -16.04 -28.51
CA ALA A 654 -29.12 -17.41 -28.63
C ALA A 654 -29.58 -18.26 -27.43
N LEU A 655 -30.09 -19.48 -27.72
CA LEU A 655 -30.58 -20.42 -26.71
C LEU A 655 -29.45 -21.31 -26.21
N VAL A 656 -28.63 -20.79 -25.29
CA VAL A 656 -27.57 -21.55 -24.63
C VAL A 656 -27.66 -21.39 -23.11
N LYS A 657 -27.24 -22.41 -22.36
CA LYS A 657 -27.09 -22.32 -20.92
C LYS A 657 -25.78 -21.64 -20.57
N LEU A 658 -25.84 -20.60 -19.72
CA LEU A 658 -24.70 -19.80 -19.32
C LEU A 658 -24.35 -20.07 -17.85
N LEU A 659 -23.04 -20.11 -17.55
CA LEU A 659 -22.51 -20.15 -16.19
C LEU A 659 -21.28 -19.25 -16.10
N ASN A 660 -21.30 -18.30 -15.20
CA ASN A 660 -20.11 -17.51 -14.90
C ASN A 660 -19.46 -18.05 -13.61
N ILE A 661 -18.20 -18.48 -13.72
CA ILE A 661 -17.37 -18.98 -12.62
C ILE A 661 -16.37 -17.87 -12.29
N GLY A 662 -16.53 -17.27 -11.12
CA GLY A 662 -15.76 -16.13 -10.62
C GLY A 662 -16.02 -15.91 -9.14
N ILE A 663 -15.57 -14.78 -8.65
CA ILE A 663 -15.78 -14.38 -7.26
C ILE A 663 -17.23 -13.88 -7.12
N LYS A 664 -17.93 -14.40 -6.11
CA LYS A 664 -19.30 -14.00 -5.78
C LYS A 664 -19.30 -12.64 -5.09
N ASP A 665 -20.48 -12.04 -4.94
CA ASP A 665 -20.70 -10.76 -4.26
C ASP A 665 -20.30 -10.83 -2.77
N ALA A 666 -18.98 -10.75 -2.53
CA ALA A 666 -18.38 -10.76 -1.20
C ALA A 666 -16.95 -10.19 -1.26
N PHE A 667 -16.52 -9.53 -0.19
CA PHE A 667 -15.11 -9.25 0.05
C PHE A 667 -14.41 -10.51 0.57
N ILE A 668 -13.28 -10.86 -0.04
CA ILE A 668 -12.55 -12.08 0.31
C ILE A 668 -11.48 -11.75 1.36
N HIS A 669 -11.59 -12.37 2.54
CA HIS A 669 -10.66 -12.18 3.64
C HIS A 669 -9.24 -12.68 3.30
N HIS A 670 -8.27 -12.22 4.10
CA HIS A 670 -6.88 -12.63 3.98
C HIS A 670 -6.68 -14.12 4.28
N ALA A 671 -5.87 -14.76 3.46
CA ALA A 671 -5.46 -16.16 3.59
C ALA A 671 -4.24 -16.39 2.67
N SER A 672 -3.75 -17.60 2.47
CA SER A 672 -2.90 -17.87 1.32
C SER A 672 -3.71 -17.73 0.01
N HIS A 673 -3.02 -17.47 -1.10
CA HIS A 673 -3.71 -17.34 -2.40
C HIS A 673 -4.45 -18.65 -2.77
N GLU A 674 -3.85 -19.81 -2.48
CA GLU A 674 -4.46 -21.11 -2.70
C GLU A 674 -5.73 -21.31 -1.87
N GLU A 675 -5.73 -20.90 -0.60
CA GLU A 675 -6.91 -20.98 0.27
C GLU A 675 -8.03 -20.06 -0.22
N GLN A 676 -7.69 -18.87 -0.74
CA GLN A 676 -8.67 -17.96 -1.33
C GLN A 676 -9.28 -18.54 -2.61
N LEU A 677 -8.46 -19.16 -3.50
CA LEU A 677 -8.94 -19.84 -4.69
C LEU A 677 -9.89 -21.00 -4.36
N LEU A 678 -9.53 -21.82 -3.36
CA LEU A 678 -10.38 -22.92 -2.86
C LEU A 678 -11.71 -22.39 -2.31
N TYR A 679 -11.67 -21.32 -1.50
CA TYR A 679 -12.87 -20.69 -0.95
C TYR A 679 -13.79 -20.16 -2.06
N CYS A 680 -13.23 -19.53 -3.09
CA CYS A 680 -13.96 -19.01 -4.25
C CYS A 680 -14.36 -20.10 -5.25
N ARG A 681 -13.92 -21.35 -5.07
CA ARG A 681 -14.08 -22.46 -6.02
C ARG A 681 -13.48 -22.17 -7.40
N LEU A 682 -12.35 -21.48 -7.42
CA LEU A 682 -11.58 -21.15 -8.61
C LEU A 682 -10.36 -22.08 -8.80
N ASP A 683 -10.20 -23.06 -7.92
CA ASP A 683 -9.30 -24.19 -8.10
C ASP A 683 -9.90 -25.22 -9.07
N THR A 684 -9.08 -26.19 -9.52
CA THR A 684 -9.48 -27.22 -10.49
C THR A 684 -10.74 -27.99 -10.06
N ASP A 685 -10.83 -28.37 -8.77
CA ASP A 685 -11.98 -29.15 -8.27
C ASP A 685 -13.25 -28.31 -8.19
N GLY A 686 -13.16 -27.08 -7.75
CA GLY A 686 -14.26 -26.12 -7.69
C GLY A 686 -14.85 -25.82 -9.07
N ILE A 687 -13.97 -25.61 -10.07
CA ILE A 687 -14.36 -25.42 -11.47
C ILE A 687 -15.02 -26.68 -12.00
N TYR A 688 -14.41 -27.88 -11.80
CA TYR A 688 -14.99 -29.15 -12.23
C TYR A 688 -16.40 -29.37 -11.68
N GLN A 689 -16.62 -29.15 -10.38
CA GLN A 689 -17.94 -29.27 -9.77
C GLN A 689 -18.95 -28.29 -10.37
N SER A 690 -18.51 -27.05 -10.64
CA SER A 690 -19.36 -26.01 -11.23
C SER A 690 -19.79 -26.40 -12.65
N LEU A 691 -18.85 -26.87 -13.48
CA LEU A 691 -19.11 -27.36 -14.82
C LEU A 691 -20.02 -28.60 -14.82
N SER A 692 -19.77 -29.58 -13.92
CA SER A 692 -20.62 -30.77 -13.76
C SER A 692 -22.06 -30.40 -13.43
N ASN A 693 -22.25 -29.46 -12.50
CA ASN A 693 -23.58 -28.99 -12.10
C ASN A 693 -24.31 -28.27 -13.25
N LEU A 694 -23.61 -27.52 -14.10
CA LEU A 694 -24.18 -26.89 -15.30
C LEU A 694 -24.76 -27.94 -16.27
N ILE A 695 -24.07 -29.06 -16.41
CA ILE A 695 -24.45 -30.10 -17.35
C ILE A 695 -25.58 -31.02 -16.80
N ILE A 696 -25.57 -31.29 -15.49
CA ILE A 696 -26.53 -32.20 -14.84
C ILE A 696 -27.88 -31.50 -14.59
N LYS A 697 -27.89 -30.25 -14.26
CA LYS A 697 -29.15 -29.48 -14.05
C LYS A 697 -29.86 -29.32 -15.41
N ASN A 698 -30.92 -30.10 -15.59
CA ASN A 698 -31.81 -30.03 -16.77
C ASN A 698 -32.60 -28.69 -16.82
#